data_4831a83adf1f0db1196dfe820c1bbf85
#
_entry.id   4831a83adf1f0db1196dfe820c1bbf85
#
_cell.length_a   1.000
_cell.length_b   1.000
_cell.length_c   1.000
_cell.angle_alpha   90.00
_cell.angle_beta   90.00
_cell.angle_gamma   90.00
#
_symmetry.space_group_name_H-M   'P 1'
#
loop_
_entity.id
_entity.type
_entity.pdbx_description
1 polymer ?
#
loop_
_entity_poly.entity_id
_entity_poly.type
_entity_poly.pdbx_seq_one_letter_code
_entity_poly.pdbx_strand_id
1 'polypeptide(L)'
;MKHLRKFFIPALLCLLVLVGAVTASAVQTGVVTMSNGSVRVELLSDTVIRVEEKVNGGFEDRISLVAVGRDDFSGVEATVSETSAAITAKTANYTVKLYKNRTTLASDAVEVTDRDGKLVWKYSYDNDDTVPIHGFYTMLPDPSDTPAVFALADAPRVIPAAKGAAYAGSTDDYSGWELTLAYNQYKDVYLFLTDSSAMQLRSDIVALTGRAPISNIKTFGSWYSRYQDWSDKEYLAVIENYRKNGFPLDVLTIDTNWRASKDGTGYDLNTTSFPDMQGFLTKAKAAGVLTIFNDHVHKTNRQALDPVELKFFTENLQNILKLGLDGWWYDRNWSYNFNSPYQGIVASTFGKVVYNDILKDYAGDKRVFLMANAEWVKNGKINYRPSIIGHRYGIQWSGDITSEALQLRRELTNMVSMTAAGASPYMSSDLGGFMRATQQSNAMYTRWMQYGALSPIFRIHSSSDYSKEINKLPYSSRYTAATQTIVRNYMNMRYNLLPLFYTLGHEAYETGLPITRRLDFYYDTPEAADNTEYLLGDSLLVAPLWTAYGEGDDVVPASWFPEGLTVSYYNTTTMSSAGVMSGSPVATAKVSNIDFDWGDDAPASGVNVDNFSAVFEGKFTPAEDCYIGGVVDDGMRLWVDGKLVVNKWTGGWLVSYMDMSNLLKAGTTYTLKFAFHEGSGGAVCSMVYAHVTDKGVTARDVYIPEGDWIDLFTGKLYDKAGTYRVYNGIETSPVFARVGAVLPAIKVVSPMTGADFKALSLNVFAGGDGSYTLYEDDGETLRYQSGKVRETAFTHTANATGGMLEIAAATGDFTTDYTSRTYTVRVHGTKPVAKAVLDGKTVSVTKIAKRASALPFAETGAAPDSDVYEITFDASLASAHTLTWSSINTVLGDANGDGTVTVLDALHALCAILGGTSADRMPAADMDGDGTLTLADVVQILRAVSLVR
;
A
#
# COMPACT_ATOMS: atom_id res chain seq x y z
N MET A 1 24.70 72.70 40.71
CA MET A 1 23.71 72.43 39.62
C MET A 1 24.22 72.77 38.20
N LYS A 2 25.51 72.59 37.92
CA LYS A 2 26.06 72.83 36.55
C LYS A 2 26.75 71.62 35.91
N HIS A 3 26.68 70.42 36.58
CA HIS A 3 27.28 69.22 36.07
C HIS A 3 26.27 68.09 35.64
N LEU A 4 24.95 68.36 35.85
CA LEU A 4 23.89 67.38 35.49
C LEU A 4 23.29 67.57 34.07
N ARG A 5 23.68 68.62 33.36
CA ARG A 5 23.10 68.91 32.01
C ARG A 5 23.92 68.41 30.83
N LYS A 6 25.11 67.76 31.02
CA LYS A 6 25.96 67.27 29.94
C LYS A 6 25.93 65.75 29.68
N PHE A 7 25.22 64.98 30.53
CA PHE A 7 25.11 63.54 30.38
C PHE A 7 23.78 63.05 29.79
N PHE A 8 22.77 63.91 29.72
CA PHE A 8 21.42 63.54 29.23
C PHE A 8 21.23 63.69 27.71
N ILE A 9 22.03 64.47 27.02
CA ILE A 9 21.88 64.73 25.58
C ILE A 9 22.47 63.62 24.74
N PRO A 10 23.62 62.99 25.05
CA PRO A 10 24.07 61.84 24.24
C PRO A 10 23.25 60.53 24.42
N ALA A 11 22.65 60.33 25.65
CA ALA A 11 21.81 59.15 25.89
C ALA A 11 20.42 59.22 25.20
N LEU A 12 19.89 60.41 25.04
CA LEU A 12 18.63 60.64 24.35
C LEU A 12 18.81 60.60 22.83
N LEU A 13 20.00 60.95 22.27
CA LEU A 13 20.31 60.81 20.86
C LEU A 13 20.64 59.35 20.50
N CYS A 14 21.26 58.53 21.40
CA CYS A 14 21.43 57.14 21.21
C CYS A 14 20.11 56.32 21.36
N LEU A 15 19.18 56.76 22.20
CA LEU A 15 17.87 56.14 22.30
C LEU A 15 16.93 56.53 21.15
N LEU A 16 17.12 57.69 20.53
CA LEU A 16 16.38 58.11 19.33
C LEU A 16 16.92 57.49 18.03
N VAL A 17 18.17 57.01 18.02
CA VAL A 17 18.75 56.28 16.89
C VAL A 17 18.44 54.80 16.94
N LEU A 18 18.06 54.21 18.10
CA LEU A 18 17.59 52.83 18.27
C LEU A 18 16.07 52.64 18.12
N VAL A 19 15.30 53.72 18.00
CA VAL A 19 13.84 53.67 17.75
C VAL A 19 13.50 53.97 16.26
N GLY A 20 14.52 54.15 15.42
CA GLY A 20 14.30 54.42 14.01
C GLY A 20 14.37 53.20 13.13
N ALA A 21 13.22 52.66 12.89
CA ALA A 21 12.77 51.92 11.70
C ALA A 21 12.09 50.56 12.02
N VAL A 22 11.07 50.55 12.88
CA VAL A 22 10.01 49.58 12.78
C VAL A 22 8.86 50.23 12.00
N THR A 23 8.80 50.04 10.73
CA THR A 23 7.65 50.42 9.93
C THR A 23 6.58 49.31 10.06
N ALA A 24 5.39 49.71 10.49
CA ALA A 24 4.12 49.01 10.51
C ALA A 24 4.18 47.47 10.43
N SER A 25 3.97 46.82 11.54
CA SER A 25 3.63 45.39 11.55
C SER A 25 2.11 45.25 11.29
N ALA A 26 1.73 44.44 10.32
CA ALA A 26 0.35 44.17 9.99
C ALA A 26 0.07 42.65 10.02
N VAL A 27 -1.05 42.26 10.61
CA VAL A 27 -1.56 40.90 10.51
C VAL A 27 -2.20 40.71 9.13
N GLN A 28 -1.81 39.68 8.42
CA GLN A 28 -2.36 39.29 7.12
C GLN A 28 -2.90 37.86 7.21
N THR A 29 -3.95 37.57 6.47
CA THR A 29 -4.58 36.24 6.38
C THR A 29 -4.72 35.85 4.92
N GLY A 30 -4.67 34.55 4.64
CA GLY A 30 -4.65 34.00 3.27
C GLY A 30 -3.22 33.74 2.81
N VAL A 31 -3.02 33.56 1.51
CA VAL A 31 -1.67 33.39 0.95
C VAL A 31 -0.90 34.70 1.09
N VAL A 32 0.02 34.75 2.03
CA VAL A 32 0.84 35.93 2.31
C VAL A 32 2.02 35.96 1.39
N THR A 33 2.09 36.99 0.54
CA THR A 33 3.15 37.17 -0.46
C THR A 33 4.14 38.27 -0.03
N MET A 34 5.43 37.93 -0.03
CA MET A 34 6.53 38.88 0.16
C MET A 34 7.40 38.92 -1.11
N SER A 35 7.87 40.11 -1.51
CA SER A 35 8.80 40.22 -2.64
C SER A 35 9.79 41.34 -2.42
N ASN A 36 11.05 41.12 -2.85
CA ASN A 36 12.06 42.19 -2.94
C ASN A 36 12.28 42.66 -4.40
N GLY A 37 11.39 42.21 -5.33
CA GLY A 37 11.47 42.50 -6.75
C GLY A 37 12.31 41.51 -7.58
N SER A 38 13.13 40.67 -6.92
CA SER A 38 13.95 39.61 -7.56
C SER A 38 13.61 38.22 -7.02
N VAL A 39 13.24 38.12 -5.74
CA VAL A 39 12.82 36.92 -5.06
C VAL A 39 11.42 37.15 -4.50
N ARG A 40 10.53 36.16 -4.65
CA ARG A 40 9.20 36.13 -4.09
C ARG A 40 9.09 34.94 -3.09
N VAL A 41 8.37 35.16 -2.02
CA VAL A 41 8.01 34.14 -1.04
C VAL A 41 6.50 34.15 -0.87
N GLU A 42 5.88 33.00 -0.94
CA GLU A 42 4.44 32.82 -0.70
C GLU A 42 4.24 31.79 0.42
N LEU A 43 3.52 32.20 1.48
CA LEU A 43 3.15 31.34 2.59
C LEU A 43 1.84 30.65 2.24
N LEU A 44 1.91 29.39 1.81
CA LEU A 44 0.78 28.64 1.27
C LEU A 44 -0.07 28.02 2.36
N SER A 45 0.55 27.58 3.47
CA SER A 45 -0.11 27.03 4.65
C SER A 45 0.78 27.15 5.89
N ASP A 46 0.33 26.60 7.00
CA ASP A 46 1.10 26.48 8.26
C ASP A 46 2.35 25.59 8.13
N THR A 47 2.48 24.84 7.02
CA THR A 47 3.56 23.89 6.79
C THR A 47 4.21 24.02 5.41
N VAL A 48 3.62 24.77 4.46
CA VAL A 48 4.11 24.87 3.08
C VAL A 48 4.45 26.31 2.70
N ILE A 49 5.67 26.51 2.20
CA ILE A 49 6.20 27.81 1.77
C ILE A 49 6.74 27.65 0.34
N ARG A 50 6.37 28.56 -0.57
CA ARG A 50 7.00 28.68 -1.89
C ARG A 50 8.04 29.79 -1.87
N VAL A 51 9.20 29.51 -2.47
CA VAL A 51 10.27 30.48 -2.64
C VAL A 51 10.69 30.46 -4.12
N GLU A 52 10.61 31.61 -4.78
CA GLU A 52 10.84 31.74 -6.21
C GLU A 52 11.77 32.88 -6.54
N GLU A 53 12.73 32.65 -7.47
CA GLU A 53 13.57 33.68 -8.07
C GLU A 53 12.99 34.11 -9.41
N LYS A 54 12.96 35.40 -9.64
CA LYS A 54 12.49 36.00 -10.91
C LYS A 54 13.32 35.54 -12.11
N VAL A 55 12.67 35.07 -13.15
CA VAL A 55 13.28 34.57 -14.38
C VAL A 55 12.73 35.30 -15.58
N ASN A 56 13.59 35.70 -16.51
CA ASN A 56 13.21 36.41 -17.75
C ASN A 56 12.28 37.64 -17.54
N GLY A 57 12.47 38.31 -16.42
CA GLY A 57 11.71 39.51 -16.09
C GLY A 57 10.38 39.30 -15.36
N GLY A 58 9.98 38.06 -15.05
CA GLY A 58 8.73 37.72 -14.36
C GLY A 58 8.86 36.61 -13.32
N PHE A 59 7.88 36.53 -12.46
CA PHE A 59 7.59 35.38 -11.63
C PHE A 59 6.62 34.44 -12.38
N GLU A 60 6.62 33.16 -12.05
CA GLU A 60 5.85 32.19 -12.78
C GLU A 60 4.57 31.80 -12.02
N ASP A 61 3.44 32.26 -12.52
CA ASP A 61 2.13 32.01 -11.88
C ASP A 61 1.33 30.91 -12.53
N ARG A 62 1.78 30.36 -13.67
CA ARG A 62 1.10 29.27 -14.36
C ARG A 62 1.24 27.96 -13.60
N ILE A 63 0.24 27.11 -13.68
CA ILE A 63 0.28 25.73 -13.14
C ILE A 63 1.41 24.96 -13.84
N SER A 64 2.21 24.25 -13.06
CA SER A 64 3.25 23.36 -13.57
C SER A 64 2.75 21.92 -13.65
N LEU A 65 3.55 21.01 -14.22
CA LEU A 65 3.26 19.58 -14.18
C LEU A 65 3.36 19.02 -12.76
N VAL A 66 4.14 19.64 -11.90
CA VAL A 66 4.32 19.22 -10.50
C VAL A 66 3.33 19.94 -9.57
N ALA A 67 3.33 21.27 -9.57
CA ALA A 67 2.56 22.09 -8.63
C ALA A 67 1.17 22.41 -9.20
N VAL A 68 0.31 21.39 -9.31
CA VAL A 68 -1.04 21.54 -9.87
C VAL A 68 -2.05 22.09 -8.88
N GLY A 69 -1.85 21.88 -7.58
CA GLY A 69 -2.75 22.30 -6.50
C GLY A 69 -2.30 23.58 -5.78
N ARG A 70 -1.32 24.32 -6.32
CA ARG A 70 -0.79 25.52 -5.65
C ARG A 70 -1.85 26.55 -5.29
N ASP A 71 -2.80 26.75 -6.18
CA ASP A 71 -3.83 27.78 -6.02
C ASP A 71 -4.97 27.35 -5.07
N ASP A 72 -4.98 26.12 -4.61
CA ASP A 72 -5.98 25.56 -3.69
C ASP A 72 -5.62 25.77 -2.21
N PHE A 73 -4.41 26.24 -1.91
CA PHE A 73 -3.99 26.52 -0.54
C PHE A 73 -4.71 27.73 0.02
N SER A 74 -5.23 27.62 1.22
CA SER A 74 -5.97 28.69 1.92
C SER A 74 -5.08 29.79 2.49
N GLY A 75 -3.76 29.58 2.54
CA GLY A 75 -2.82 30.48 3.17
C GLY A 75 -2.75 30.30 4.69
N VAL A 76 -2.22 31.32 5.36
CA VAL A 76 -1.94 31.30 6.80
C VAL A 76 -2.16 32.69 7.41
N GLU A 77 -2.36 32.78 8.71
CA GLU A 77 -2.28 34.03 9.46
C GLU A 77 -0.81 34.34 9.78
N ALA A 78 -0.31 35.50 9.32
CA ALA A 78 1.05 35.93 9.60
C ALA A 78 1.14 37.42 10.00
N THR A 79 2.03 37.71 10.92
CA THR A 79 2.42 39.10 11.25
C THR A 79 3.59 39.50 10.34
N VAL A 80 3.32 40.40 9.40
CA VAL A 80 4.33 40.91 8.47
C VAL A 80 4.93 42.22 8.98
N SER A 81 6.25 42.30 9.04
CA SER A 81 7.01 43.49 9.40
C SER A 81 8.10 43.78 8.38
N GLU A 82 8.39 45.05 8.20
CA GLU A 82 9.36 45.49 7.18
C GLU A 82 10.39 46.46 7.77
N THR A 83 11.65 46.24 7.44
CA THR A 83 12.76 47.10 7.78
C THR A 83 13.47 47.54 6.51
N SER A 84 14.49 48.37 6.62
CA SER A 84 15.36 48.74 5.48
C SER A 84 16.14 47.54 4.93
N ALA A 85 16.37 46.51 5.74
CA ALA A 85 17.20 45.34 5.40
C ALA A 85 16.38 44.13 4.94
N ALA A 86 15.17 43.90 5.47
CA ALA A 86 14.41 42.70 5.21
C ALA A 86 12.89 42.89 5.39
N ILE A 87 12.11 42.00 4.78
CA ILE A 87 10.70 41.76 5.07
C ILE A 87 10.64 40.47 5.89
N THR A 88 9.89 40.46 6.97
CA THR A 88 9.76 39.27 7.84
C THR A 88 8.30 38.95 8.04
N ALA A 89 7.90 37.73 7.79
CA ALA A 89 6.58 37.17 8.09
C ALA A 89 6.72 36.13 9.20
N LYS A 90 5.95 36.30 10.29
CA LYS A 90 5.91 35.37 11.42
C LYS A 90 4.53 34.78 11.53
N THR A 91 4.47 33.45 11.48
CA THR A 91 3.26 32.62 11.73
C THR A 91 3.32 31.99 13.12
N ALA A 92 2.36 31.14 13.45
CA ALA A 92 2.40 30.35 14.67
C ALA A 92 3.54 29.31 14.68
N ASN A 93 3.90 28.77 13.49
CA ASN A 93 4.79 27.63 13.35
C ASN A 93 6.21 28.00 12.87
N TYR A 94 6.36 29.12 12.14
CA TYR A 94 7.65 29.49 11.56
C TYR A 94 7.76 31.01 11.36
N THR A 95 8.98 31.43 11.09
CA THR A 95 9.27 32.80 10.64
C THR A 95 10.07 32.76 9.34
N VAL A 96 9.62 33.51 8.34
CA VAL A 96 10.35 33.67 7.07
C VAL A 96 10.89 35.09 6.99
N LYS A 97 12.16 35.19 6.61
CA LYS A 97 12.86 36.48 6.42
C LYS A 97 13.40 36.57 5.00
N LEU A 98 12.95 37.60 4.28
CA LEU A 98 13.38 37.95 2.93
C LEU A 98 14.26 39.19 2.95
N TYR A 99 15.54 39.04 2.54
CA TYR A 99 16.47 40.13 2.53
C TYR A 99 16.31 41.01 1.28
N LYS A 100 16.22 42.33 1.46
CA LYS A 100 15.98 43.31 0.37
C LYS A 100 17.16 43.53 -0.55
N ASN A 101 18.37 43.34 -0.06
CA ASN A 101 19.61 43.57 -0.79
C ASN A 101 20.18 42.33 -1.49
N ARG A 102 19.45 41.20 -1.47
CA ARG A 102 19.84 39.93 -2.10
C ARG A 102 18.92 39.62 -3.26
N THR A 103 19.47 39.41 -4.43
CA THR A 103 18.71 39.33 -5.69
C THR A 103 18.57 37.92 -6.25
N THR A 104 19.18 36.93 -5.61
CA THR A 104 19.14 35.52 -6.03
C THR A 104 18.95 34.60 -4.82
N LEU A 105 18.35 33.43 -5.01
CA LEU A 105 18.27 32.44 -3.97
C LEU A 105 19.66 31.99 -3.50
N ALA A 106 20.60 31.81 -4.43
CA ALA A 106 21.99 31.45 -4.13
C ALA A 106 22.75 32.49 -3.26
N SER A 107 22.18 33.68 -3.07
CA SER A 107 22.74 34.71 -2.17
C SER A 107 22.15 34.65 -0.75
N ASP A 108 21.50 33.55 -0.37
CA ASP A 108 20.77 33.40 0.89
C ASP A 108 19.69 34.49 1.08
N ALA A 109 18.93 34.77 0.03
CA ALA A 109 17.90 35.82 0.05
C ALA A 109 16.78 35.50 1.04
N VAL A 110 16.56 34.24 1.36
CA VAL A 110 15.50 33.77 2.24
C VAL A 110 16.09 32.90 3.36
N GLU A 111 15.63 33.15 4.57
CA GLU A 111 15.87 32.32 5.74
C GLU A 111 14.54 31.91 6.36
N VAL A 112 14.41 30.65 6.75
CA VAL A 112 13.25 30.10 7.47
C VAL A 112 13.73 29.59 8.83
N THR A 113 13.06 30.06 9.91
CA THR A 113 13.28 29.56 11.25
C THR A 113 11.99 28.91 11.76
N ASP A 114 12.12 27.91 12.63
CA ASP A 114 10.98 27.29 13.32
C ASP A 114 10.37 28.27 14.37
N ARG A 115 9.37 27.81 15.06
CA ARG A 115 8.68 28.56 16.14
C ARG A 115 9.62 28.98 17.29
N ASP A 116 10.67 28.22 17.53
CA ASP A 116 11.66 28.44 18.58
C ASP A 116 12.81 29.32 18.12
N GLY A 117 12.81 29.76 16.86
CA GLY A 117 13.82 30.63 16.26
C GLY A 117 15.07 29.93 15.77
N LYS A 118 15.08 28.59 15.71
CA LYS A 118 16.15 27.82 15.13
C LYS A 118 16.08 27.92 13.62
N LEU A 119 17.21 28.20 12.94
CA LEU A 119 17.30 28.16 11.48
C LEU A 119 17.06 26.74 10.99
N VAL A 120 16.02 26.54 10.18
CA VAL A 120 15.66 25.24 9.60
C VAL A 120 15.90 25.17 8.10
N TRP A 121 15.92 26.31 7.42
CA TRP A 121 16.25 26.36 6.00
C TRP A 121 16.84 27.70 5.57
N LYS A 122 17.82 27.62 4.70
CA LYS A 122 18.30 28.69 3.81
C LYS A 122 18.80 28.05 2.52
N TYR A 123 18.73 28.77 1.42
CA TYR A 123 19.24 28.26 0.16
C TYR A 123 20.76 28.11 0.26
N SER A 124 21.29 26.91 0.05
CA SER A 124 22.73 26.64 -0.02
C SER A 124 23.01 25.78 -1.23
N TYR A 125 23.92 26.22 -2.09
CA TYR A 125 24.31 25.51 -3.30
C TYR A 125 25.17 24.25 -2.98
N ASP A 126 25.81 24.25 -1.81
CA ASP A 126 26.79 23.24 -1.42
C ASP A 126 26.23 22.16 -0.49
N ASN A 127 24.97 22.23 -0.10
CA ASN A 127 24.35 21.21 0.77
C ASN A 127 23.61 20.19 -0.09
N ASP A 128 24.30 19.14 -0.49
CA ASP A 128 23.73 17.95 -1.14
C ASP A 128 22.64 17.26 -0.28
N ASP A 129 22.58 17.54 1.02
CA ASP A 129 21.70 16.86 1.97
C ASP A 129 20.33 17.54 2.19
N THR A 130 20.10 18.75 1.69
CA THR A 130 18.91 19.54 2.03
C THR A 130 17.91 19.77 0.90
N VAL A 131 18.26 19.40 -0.33
CA VAL A 131 17.34 19.57 -1.47
C VAL A 131 17.38 18.30 -2.32
N PRO A 132 16.34 17.47 -2.35
CA PRO A 132 16.18 16.48 -3.40
C PRO A 132 15.86 17.21 -4.70
N ILE A 133 16.92 17.70 -5.31
CA ILE A 133 16.91 18.61 -6.46
C ILE A 133 16.38 17.93 -7.75
N HIS A 134 16.04 16.66 -7.72
CA HIS A 134 15.83 15.86 -8.92
C HIS A 134 14.41 15.31 -9.11
N GLY A 135 13.40 15.87 -8.46
CA GLY A 135 12.02 15.39 -8.65
C GLY A 135 11.77 13.99 -8.10
N PHE A 136 12.71 13.45 -7.31
CA PHE A 136 12.59 12.22 -6.57
C PHE A 136 12.55 12.52 -5.08
N TYR A 137 11.59 11.94 -4.38
CA TYR A 137 11.48 12.07 -2.94
C TYR A 137 10.94 10.77 -2.37
N THR A 138 11.28 10.50 -1.13
CA THR A 138 10.63 9.48 -0.34
C THR A 138 9.77 10.17 0.72
N MET A 139 8.53 9.74 0.86
CA MET A 139 7.64 10.19 1.92
C MET A 139 7.73 9.29 3.16
N LEU A 140 8.84 8.54 3.26
CA LEU A 140 9.11 7.70 4.42
C LEU A 140 9.51 8.58 5.58
N PRO A 141 8.90 8.40 6.75
CA PRO A 141 9.46 8.91 7.97
C PRO A 141 10.70 8.07 8.29
N ASP A 142 11.89 8.59 8.06
CA ASP A 142 13.06 8.11 8.76
C ASP A 142 13.26 9.01 9.98
N PRO A 143 13.05 8.50 11.22
CA PRO A 143 13.16 9.33 12.41
C PRO A 143 14.58 9.87 12.62
N SER A 144 15.60 9.21 12.04
CA SER A 144 17.00 9.60 12.21
C SER A 144 17.47 10.65 11.20
N ASP A 145 16.83 10.73 10.03
CA ASP A 145 17.30 11.52 8.88
C ASP A 145 16.23 12.47 8.32
N THR A 146 15.05 12.60 8.94
CA THR A 146 14.03 13.53 8.46
C THR A 146 14.53 14.97 8.61
N PRO A 147 14.85 15.68 7.54
CA PRO A 147 15.21 17.08 7.66
C PRO A 147 14.03 17.86 8.22
N ALA A 148 14.29 18.86 9.05
CA ALA A 148 13.24 19.75 9.56
C ALA A 148 12.45 20.45 8.44
N VAL A 149 13.01 20.43 7.22
CA VAL A 149 12.39 20.97 6.02
C VAL A 149 12.67 20.04 4.85
N PHE A 150 11.61 19.58 4.20
CA PHE A 150 11.68 18.93 2.90
C PHE A 150 11.54 19.98 1.80
N ALA A 151 12.52 20.08 0.90
CA ALA A 151 12.50 21.05 -0.19
C ALA A 151 12.27 20.36 -1.54
N LEU A 152 11.30 20.86 -2.30
CA LEU A 152 10.93 20.35 -3.61
C LEU A 152 11.12 21.45 -4.66
N ALA A 153 11.98 21.21 -5.64
CA ALA A 153 12.09 22.09 -6.81
C ALA A 153 10.89 21.85 -7.75
N ASP A 154 10.28 22.94 -8.23
CA ASP A 154 9.26 22.85 -9.26
C ASP A 154 9.86 22.35 -10.59
N ALA A 155 9.15 21.47 -11.27
CA ALA A 155 9.59 20.95 -12.56
C ALA A 155 9.16 21.90 -13.71
N PRO A 156 9.83 21.78 -14.87
CA PRO A 156 9.40 22.49 -16.07
C PRO A 156 7.95 22.15 -16.44
N ARG A 157 7.31 23.07 -17.13
CA ARG A 157 5.85 23.08 -17.30
C ARG A 157 5.42 22.53 -18.63
N VAL A 158 4.56 21.52 -18.58
CA VAL A 158 3.64 21.21 -19.67
C VAL A 158 2.30 21.78 -19.29
N ILE A 159 1.87 22.79 -20.01
CA ILE A 159 0.51 23.28 -19.88
C ILE A 159 -0.26 22.67 -21.05
N PRO A 160 -1.34 21.92 -20.81
CA PRO A 160 -2.27 21.57 -21.86
C PRO A 160 -2.73 22.88 -22.50
N ALA A 161 -2.41 23.10 -23.78
CA ALA A 161 -2.93 24.25 -24.48
C ALA A 161 -4.45 24.11 -24.58
N ALA A 162 -5.16 25.23 -24.61
CA ALA A 162 -6.57 25.22 -24.96
C ALA A 162 -6.72 24.54 -26.33
N LYS A 163 -7.75 23.69 -26.48
CA LYS A 163 -8.07 23.04 -27.75
C LYS A 163 -8.06 24.06 -28.87
N GLY A 164 -7.27 23.86 -29.93
CA GLY A 164 -7.14 24.75 -31.07
C GLY A 164 -5.93 25.69 -31.09
N ALA A 165 -5.04 25.63 -30.09
CA ALA A 165 -3.79 26.39 -30.17
C ALA A 165 -2.79 25.66 -31.09
N ALA A 166 -2.32 26.33 -32.12
CA ALA A 166 -1.29 25.79 -33.01
C ALA A 166 0.05 25.70 -32.26
N TYR A 167 0.73 24.57 -32.41
CA TYR A 167 2.12 24.45 -31.95
C TYR A 167 3.03 25.35 -32.75
N ALA A 168 3.90 26.13 -32.10
CA ALA A 168 4.78 27.07 -32.75
C ALA A 168 5.67 26.36 -33.78
N GLY A 169 5.41 26.60 -35.08
CA GLY A 169 6.13 25.99 -36.20
C GLY A 169 5.42 24.82 -36.90
N SER A 170 4.25 24.39 -36.44
CA SER A 170 3.40 23.42 -37.14
C SER A 170 2.29 24.10 -37.92
N THR A 171 2.00 23.60 -39.13
CA THR A 171 0.82 23.97 -39.91
C THR A 171 -0.40 23.11 -39.53
N ASP A 172 -0.24 22.08 -38.72
CA ASP A 172 -1.29 21.22 -38.26
C ASP A 172 -1.95 21.82 -37.00
N ASP A 173 -3.25 21.84 -36.99
CA ASP A 173 -4.07 22.25 -35.83
C ASP A 173 -4.01 21.17 -34.75
N TYR A 174 -2.83 21.04 -34.10
CA TYR A 174 -2.61 20.08 -33.05
C TYR A 174 -2.90 20.73 -31.71
N SER A 175 -4.10 20.46 -31.22
CA SER A 175 -4.55 20.94 -29.93
C SER A 175 -3.95 20.09 -28.81
N GLY A 176 -3.09 20.65 -28.01
CA GLY A 176 -2.93 19.92 -26.79
C GLY A 176 -1.76 20.30 -25.90
N TRP A 177 -0.60 20.70 -26.40
CA TRP A 177 0.55 20.85 -25.53
C TRP A 177 1.35 22.10 -25.84
N GLU A 178 1.30 23.08 -24.98
CA GLU A 178 2.22 24.21 -25.04
C GLU A 178 3.44 23.92 -24.16
N LEU A 179 4.59 23.73 -24.81
CA LEU A 179 5.87 23.63 -24.13
C LEU A 179 6.38 25.01 -23.78
N THR A 180 6.35 25.36 -22.53
CA THR A 180 7.14 26.49 -22.05
C THR A 180 8.46 25.99 -21.51
N LEU A 181 9.50 26.02 -22.33
CA LEU A 181 10.88 25.64 -22.00
C LEU A 181 11.61 26.69 -21.15
N ALA A 182 10.92 27.50 -20.38
CA ALA A 182 11.57 28.44 -19.45
C ALA A 182 11.84 27.74 -18.12
N TYR A 183 12.71 26.74 -18.13
CA TYR A 183 13.18 26.10 -16.92
C TYR A 183 14.46 26.72 -16.42
N ASN A 184 14.43 27.22 -15.22
CA ASN A 184 15.59 27.55 -14.44
C ASN A 184 15.71 26.61 -13.27
N GLN A 185 16.68 25.75 -13.37
CA GLN A 185 17.08 24.83 -12.34
C GLN A 185 17.10 25.53 -10.98
N TYR A 186 16.29 25.03 -10.01
CA TYR A 186 16.28 25.47 -8.62
C TYR A 186 15.84 26.92 -8.34
N LYS A 187 15.07 27.53 -9.20
CA LYS A 187 14.58 28.89 -9.00
C LYS A 187 13.14 29.03 -8.54
N ASP A 188 12.44 27.90 -8.39
CA ASP A 188 11.12 27.80 -7.82
C ASP A 188 11.09 26.57 -6.91
N VAL A 189 10.99 26.78 -5.60
CA VAL A 189 11.16 25.74 -4.58
C VAL A 189 10.00 25.79 -3.60
N TYR A 190 9.42 24.64 -3.31
CA TYR A 190 8.42 24.46 -2.26
C TYR A 190 9.08 23.82 -1.05
N LEU A 191 8.91 24.43 0.11
CA LEU A 191 9.43 23.97 1.38
C LEU A 191 8.28 23.39 2.18
N PHE A 192 8.42 22.16 2.64
CA PHE A 192 7.49 21.48 3.53
C PHE A 192 8.14 21.39 4.91
N LEU A 193 7.52 22.01 5.91
CA LEU A 193 7.98 21.95 7.28
C LEU A 193 7.46 20.67 7.91
N THR A 194 8.36 19.73 8.12
CA THR A 194 8.02 18.42 8.68
C THR A 194 8.13 18.47 10.19
N ASP A 195 7.06 18.81 10.88
CA ASP A 195 7.01 18.76 12.34
C ASP A 195 6.80 17.29 12.81
N SER A 196 7.72 16.40 12.40
CA SER A 196 7.76 14.96 12.71
C SER A 196 6.50 14.15 12.34
N SER A 197 5.60 14.66 11.51
CA SER A 197 4.41 13.95 11.04
C SER A 197 4.52 13.58 9.56
N ALA A 198 4.83 12.31 9.29
CA ALA A 198 4.81 11.75 7.94
C ALA A 198 3.45 11.91 7.24
N MET A 199 2.37 11.83 8.00
CA MET A 199 1.02 12.00 7.47
C MET A 199 0.77 13.43 7.00
N GLN A 200 1.21 14.45 7.76
CA GLN A 200 1.06 15.85 7.36
C GLN A 200 1.91 16.16 6.11
N LEU A 201 3.16 15.73 6.09
CA LEU A 201 4.03 15.88 4.91
C LEU A 201 3.39 15.27 3.67
N ARG A 202 2.82 14.08 3.80
CA ARG A 202 2.17 13.36 2.72
C ARG A 202 0.94 14.09 2.19
N SER A 203 0.10 14.58 3.09
CA SER A 203 -1.08 15.38 2.77
C SER A 203 -0.69 16.68 2.03
N ASP A 204 0.32 17.38 2.51
CA ASP A 204 0.81 18.62 1.90
C ASP A 204 1.41 18.39 0.51
N ILE A 205 2.18 17.31 0.33
CA ILE A 205 2.75 16.94 -0.97
C ILE A 205 1.62 16.62 -1.96
N VAL A 206 0.63 15.83 -1.55
CA VAL A 206 -0.51 15.47 -2.41
C VAL A 206 -1.36 16.70 -2.72
N ALA A 207 -1.57 17.61 -1.76
CA ALA A 207 -2.27 18.87 -1.98
C ALA A 207 -1.56 19.72 -3.06
N LEU A 208 -0.23 19.81 -3.01
CA LEU A 208 0.55 20.55 -4.02
C LEU A 208 0.63 19.83 -5.38
N THR A 209 0.95 18.53 -5.35
CA THR A 209 1.30 17.77 -6.58
C THR A 209 0.11 17.10 -7.23
N GLY A 210 -1.07 17.22 -6.62
CA GLY A 210 -2.31 16.60 -7.08
C GLY A 210 -2.57 15.23 -6.46
N ARG A 211 -3.83 14.85 -6.41
CA ARG A 211 -4.34 13.66 -5.74
C ARG A 211 -4.30 12.44 -6.67
N ALA A 212 -4.06 11.24 -6.12
CA ALA A 212 -4.27 10.00 -6.84
C ALA A 212 -5.78 9.80 -7.10
N PRO A 213 -6.25 9.66 -8.36
CA PRO A 213 -7.68 9.55 -8.62
C PRO A 213 -8.25 8.26 -8.03
N ILE A 214 -9.50 8.29 -7.59
CA ILE A 214 -10.20 7.05 -7.19
C ILE A 214 -10.41 6.20 -8.44
N SER A 215 -9.93 4.97 -8.40
CA SER A 215 -10.08 4.04 -9.53
C SER A 215 -11.53 3.58 -9.69
N ASN A 216 -11.90 3.04 -10.88
CA ASN A 216 -13.20 2.40 -11.08
C ASN A 216 -13.39 1.28 -10.06
N ILE A 217 -14.59 1.15 -9.45
CA ILE A 217 -14.84 0.17 -8.40
C ILE A 217 -14.51 -1.26 -8.82
N LYS A 218 -14.69 -1.61 -10.09
CA LYS A 218 -14.37 -2.94 -10.65
C LYS A 218 -12.88 -3.25 -10.63
N THR A 219 -12.01 -2.23 -10.58
CA THR A 219 -10.57 -2.45 -10.49
C THR A 219 -10.13 -3.05 -9.16
N PHE A 220 -10.94 -2.94 -8.12
CA PHE A 220 -10.74 -3.61 -6.84
C PHE A 220 -11.18 -5.08 -6.86
N GLY A 221 -11.87 -5.54 -7.90
CA GLY A 221 -12.22 -6.95 -8.13
C GLY A 221 -11.03 -7.78 -8.62
N SER A 222 -11.33 -8.95 -9.15
CA SER A 222 -10.30 -9.81 -9.72
C SER A 222 -10.13 -9.56 -11.21
N TRP A 223 -8.87 -9.63 -11.64
CA TRP A 223 -8.47 -9.49 -13.03
C TRP A 223 -7.85 -10.78 -13.51
N TYR A 224 -8.02 -11.05 -14.81
CA TYR A 224 -7.29 -12.10 -15.50
C TYR A 224 -6.57 -11.55 -16.72
N SER A 225 -5.32 -11.91 -16.87
CA SER A 225 -4.42 -11.54 -17.94
C SER A 225 -3.54 -12.73 -18.35
N ARG A 226 -3.22 -12.82 -19.63
CA ARG A 226 -2.25 -13.78 -20.12
C ARG A 226 -1.64 -13.34 -21.44
N TYR A 227 -0.32 -13.40 -21.56
CA TYR A 227 0.38 -13.27 -22.82
C TYR A 227 0.18 -14.56 -23.63
N GLN A 228 -0.81 -14.56 -24.50
CA GLN A 228 -1.28 -15.74 -25.23
C GLN A 228 -2.02 -15.32 -26.49
N ASP A 229 -1.83 -16.07 -27.59
CA ASP A 229 -2.53 -15.89 -28.85
C ASP A 229 -3.93 -16.52 -28.82
N TRP A 230 -4.81 -15.97 -28.02
CA TRP A 230 -6.19 -16.41 -27.95
C TRP A 230 -7.11 -15.61 -28.90
N SER A 231 -8.15 -16.27 -29.37
CA SER A 231 -9.23 -15.64 -30.12
C SER A 231 -10.24 -14.93 -29.19
N ASP A 232 -11.08 -14.09 -29.78
CA ASP A 232 -12.24 -13.49 -29.11
C ASP A 232 -13.11 -14.51 -28.37
N LYS A 233 -13.33 -15.70 -28.96
CA LYS A 233 -14.12 -16.79 -28.37
C LYS A 233 -13.44 -17.39 -27.14
N GLU A 234 -12.12 -17.57 -27.17
CA GLU A 234 -11.37 -18.09 -26.04
C GLU A 234 -11.37 -17.11 -24.87
N TYR A 235 -11.22 -15.80 -25.12
CA TYR A 235 -11.33 -14.80 -24.08
C TYR A 235 -12.75 -14.72 -23.48
N LEU A 236 -13.80 -14.80 -24.29
CA LEU A 236 -15.18 -14.85 -23.76
C LEU A 236 -15.42 -16.13 -22.96
N ALA A 237 -14.85 -17.26 -23.35
CA ALA A 237 -14.94 -18.50 -22.60
C ALA A 237 -14.22 -18.41 -21.23
N VAL A 238 -13.20 -17.55 -21.06
CA VAL A 238 -12.61 -17.27 -19.73
C VAL A 238 -13.69 -16.67 -18.82
N ILE A 239 -14.40 -15.64 -19.26
CA ILE A 239 -15.46 -14.99 -18.48
C ILE A 239 -16.54 -15.99 -18.06
N GLU A 240 -17.01 -16.80 -19.00
CA GLU A 240 -18.05 -17.82 -18.76
C GLU A 240 -17.57 -18.87 -17.76
N ASN A 241 -16.34 -19.36 -17.91
CA ASN A 241 -15.78 -20.41 -17.05
C ASN A 241 -15.47 -19.91 -15.64
N TYR A 242 -15.03 -18.66 -15.45
CA TYR A 242 -14.91 -18.07 -14.13
C TYR A 242 -16.24 -18.17 -13.37
N ARG A 243 -17.33 -17.70 -13.99
CA ARG A 243 -18.67 -17.73 -13.39
C ARG A 243 -19.19 -19.13 -13.16
N LYS A 244 -19.08 -20.01 -14.16
CA LYS A 244 -19.51 -21.40 -14.08
C LYS A 244 -18.86 -22.15 -12.91
N ASN A 245 -17.61 -21.81 -12.58
CA ASN A 245 -16.86 -22.43 -11.50
C ASN A 245 -16.90 -21.63 -10.19
N GLY A 246 -17.73 -20.58 -10.11
CA GLY A 246 -17.93 -19.78 -8.91
C GLY A 246 -16.73 -18.91 -8.52
N PHE A 247 -15.91 -18.49 -9.51
CA PHE A 247 -14.88 -17.49 -9.32
C PHE A 247 -15.36 -16.13 -9.83
N PRO A 248 -15.16 -15.05 -9.08
CA PRO A 248 -15.51 -13.71 -9.53
C PRO A 248 -14.48 -13.20 -10.54
N LEU A 249 -14.93 -12.35 -11.50
CA LEU A 249 -14.09 -11.68 -12.50
C LEU A 249 -14.73 -10.36 -12.94
N ASP A 250 -13.98 -9.26 -12.83
CA ASP A 250 -14.44 -7.92 -13.19
C ASP A 250 -13.57 -7.23 -14.26
N VAL A 251 -12.32 -7.66 -14.45
CA VAL A 251 -11.43 -7.10 -15.48
C VAL A 251 -10.79 -8.23 -16.29
N LEU A 252 -10.86 -8.10 -17.61
CA LEU A 252 -10.15 -8.95 -18.55
C LEU A 252 -9.11 -8.12 -19.30
N THR A 253 -7.86 -8.53 -19.20
CA THR A 253 -6.77 -7.91 -19.92
C THR A 253 -6.42 -8.75 -21.14
N ILE A 254 -6.39 -8.14 -22.29
CA ILE A 254 -5.88 -8.74 -23.52
C ILE A 254 -4.46 -8.22 -23.72
N ASP A 255 -3.51 -9.13 -23.70
CA ASP A 255 -2.11 -8.82 -23.96
C ASP A 255 -1.92 -8.49 -25.45
N THR A 256 -0.73 -8.32 -25.96
CA THR A 256 -0.40 -7.74 -27.27
C THR A 256 -1.10 -8.39 -28.48
N ASN A 257 -1.78 -9.53 -28.32
CA ASN A 257 -2.46 -10.27 -29.40
C ASN A 257 -3.66 -9.53 -30.04
N TRP A 258 -4.14 -8.45 -29.44
CA TRP A 258 -5.24 -7.65 -30.00
C TRP A 258 -4.86 -6.94 -31.31
N ARG A 259 -3.56 -6.72 -31.55
CA ARG A 259 -3.05 -6.04 -32.76
C ARG A 259 -2.24 -6.98 -33.66
N ALA A 260 -2.13 -6.60 -34.95
CA ALA A 260 -1.47 -7.38 -35.98
C ALA A 260 0.04 -7.51 -35.76
N SER A 261 0.70 -6.51 -35.18
CA SER A 261 2.12 -6.52 -34.83
C SER A 261 2.31 -6.39 -33.34
N LYS A 262 2.81 -7.46 -32.70
CA LYS A 262 3.06 -7.49 -31.24
C LYS A 262 4.22 -6.59 -30.79
N ASP A 263 5.13 -6.25 -31.69
CA ASP A 263 6.43 -5.63 -31.39
C ASP A 263 6.47 -4.11 -31.55
N GLY A 264 5.34 -3.42 -31.38
CA GLY A 264 5.31 -1.97 -31.36
C GLY A 264 5.43 -1.29 -32.74
N THR A 265 4.83 -1.88 -33.78
CA THR A 265 4.71 -1.25 -35.11
C THR A 265 3.24 -1.12 -35.49
N GLY A 266 2.74 0.11 -35.48
CA GLY A 266 1.35 0.42 -35.87
C GLY A 266 0.29 -0.01 -34.84
N TYR A 267 -0.96 0.22 -35.16
CA TYR A 267 -2.13 -0.07 -34.33
C TYR A 267 -3.22 -0.83 -35.07
N ASP A 268 -2.87 -1.52 -36.18
CA ASP A 268 -3.81 -2.33 -36.92
C ASP A 268 -4.30 -3.52 -36.07
N LEU A 269 -5.62 -3.77 -36.11
CA LEU A 269 -6.25 -4.84 -35.33
C LEU A 269 -5.86 -6.22 -35.89
N ASN A 270 -5.68 -7.20 -34.99
CA ASN A 270 -5.53 -8.59 -35.35
C ASN A 270 -6.89 -9.20 -35.73
N THR A 271 -7.29 -9.04 -36.99
CA THR A 271 -8.57 -9.54 -37.50
C THR A 271 -8.64 -11.07 -37.61
N THR A 272 -7.52 -11.76 -37.45
CA THR A 272 -7.48 -13.23 -37.39
C THR A 272 -8.01 -13.72 -36.04
N SER A 273 -7.51 -13.19 -34.97
CA SER A 273 -7.93 -13.57 -33.59
C SER A 273 -9.23 -12.83 -33.19
N PHE A 274 -9.45 -11.62 -33.67
CA PHE A 274 -10.61 -10.78 -33.38
C PHE A 274 -11.28 -10.30 -34.68
N PRO A 275 -12.00 -11.19 -35.38
CA PRO A 275 -12.65 -10.79 -36.63
C PRO A 275 -13.74 -9.72 -36.47
N ASP A 276 -14.30 -9.59 -35.27
CA ASP A 276 -15.25 -8.54 -34.87
C ASP A 276 -14.84 -8.00 -33.48
N MET A 277 -13.84 -7.12 -33.43
CA MET A 277 -13.34 -6.54 -32.17
C MET A 277 -14.43 -5.79 -31.40
N GLN A 278 -15.26 -5.00 -32.10
CA GLN A 278 -16.35 -4.27 -31.46
C GLN A 278 -17.39 -5.21 -30.85
N GLY A 279 -17.75 -6.28 -31.55
CA GLY A 279 -18.65 -7.31 -31.04
C GLY A 279 -18.07 -8.05 -29.83
N PHE A 280 -16.78 -8.32 -29.82
CA PHE A 280 -16.07 -8.90 -28.66
C PHE A 280 -16.17 -7.99 -27.42
N LEU A 281 -15.78 -6.72 -27.55
CA LEU A 281 -15.81 -5.73 -26.46
C LEU A 281 -17.25 -5.51 -25.95
N THR A 282 -18.23 -5.46 -26.87
CA THR A 282 -19.65 -5.35 -26.50
C THR A 282 -20.12 -6.54 -25.65
N LYS A 283 -19.72 -7.77 -25.99
CA LYS A 283 -20.08 -8.97 -25.22
C LYS A 283 -19.40 -9.01 -23.85
N ALA A 284 -18.12 -8.62 -23.76
CA ALA A 284 -17.42 -8.51 -22.46
C ALA A 284 -18.10 -7.48 -21.55
N LYS A 285 -18.45 -6.32 -22.10
CA LYS A 285 -19.19 -5.27 -21.39
C LYS A 285 -20.59 -5.72 -20.95
N ALA A 286 -21.33 -6.42 -21.82
CA ALA A 286 -22.64 -6.96 -21.48
C ALA A 286 -22.55 -8.02 -20.36
N ALA A 287 -21.42 -8.70 -20.27
CA ALA A 287 -21.07 -9.57 -19.15
C ALA A 287 -20.62 -8.79 -17.90
N GLY A 288 -20.58 -7.46 -17.91
CA GLY A 288 -20.18 -6.60 -16.78
C GLY A 288 -18.67 -6.52 -16.53
N VAL A 289 -17.86 -7.03 -17.45
CA VAL A 289 -16.39 -7.08 -17.34
C VAL A 289 -15.78 -5.89 -18.07
N LEU A 290 -14.86 -5.16 -17.41
CA LEU A 290 -14.02 -4.14 -18.05
C LEU A 290 -12.93 -4.82 -18.87
N THR A 291 -12.53 -4.16 -19.96
CA THR A 291 -11.46 -4.64 -20.84
C THR A 291 -10.35 -3.61 -20.97
N ILE A 292 -9.09 -4.06 -20.87
CA ILE A 292 -7.91 -3.25 -21.18
C ILE A 292 -6.97 -4.02 -22.12
N PHE A 293 -6.27 -3.28 -22.97
CA PHE A 293 -5.28 -3.83 -23.88
C PHE A 293 -3.86 -3.44 -23.47
N ASN A 294 -2.94 -4.41 -23.53
CA ASN A 294 -1.51 -4.16 -23.40
C ASN A 294 -1.01 -3.43 -24.67
N ASP A 295 -0.37 -2.30 -24.49
CA ASP A 295 0.32 -1.60 -25.55
C ASP A 295 1.83 -1.58 -25.37
N HIS A 296 2.53 -2.38 -26.18
CA HIS A 296 3.94 -2.19 -26.46
C HIS A 296 4.06 -0.98 -27.38
N VAL A 297 4.38 0.15 -26.84
CA VAL A 297 4.35 1.46 -27.51
C VAL A 297 4.97 1.40 -28.91
N HIS A 298 4.31 2.02 -29.89
CA HIS A 298 4.85 2.14 -31.24
C HIS A 298 6.23 2.82 -31.25
N LYS A 299 7.19 2.15 -31.84
CA LYS A 299 8.57 2.67 -31.92
C LYS A 299 8.64 3.86 -32.82
N THR A 300 9.18 4.97 -32.30
CA THR A 300 9.44 6.18 -33.07
C THR A 300 10.87 6.67 -32.81
N ASN A 301 11.45 7.34 -33.77
CA ASN A 301 12.73 8.04 -33.64
C ASN A 301 12.55 9.53 -33.34
N ARG A 302 11.31 9.98 -33.18
CA ARG A 302 10.97 11.37 -32.95
C ARG A 302 10.97 11.73 -31.48
N GLN A 303 10.99 13.02 -31.19
CA GLN A 303 10.85 13.52 -29.83
C GLN A 303 9.43 13.26 -29.28
N ALA A 304 9.32 12.99 -27.99
CA ALA A 304 8.06 12.69 -27.34
C ALA A 304 6.97 13.77 -27.52
N LEU A 305 7.37 14.99 -27.73
CA LEU A 305 6.46 16.14 -27.93
C LEU A 305 6.39 16.61 -29.39
N ASP A 306 6.87 15.79 -30.33
CA ASP A 306 6.62 16.04 -31.75
C ASP A 306 5.11 16.01 -32.00
N PRO A 307 4.48 17.08 -32.54
CA PRO A 307 3.05 17.10 -32.79
C PRO A 307 2.53 15.97 -33.67
N VAL A 308 3.34 15.52 -34.63
CA VAL A 308 2.99 14.38 -35.51
C VAL A 308 2.89 13.09 -34.73
N GLU A 309 3.83 12.86 -33.78
CA GLU A 309 3.81 11.69 -32.91
C GLU A 309 2.61 11.73 -31.95
N LEU A 310 2.36 12.84 -31.29
CA LEU A 310 1.24 13.00 -30.37
C LEU A 310 -0.10 12.80 -31.09
N LYS A 311 -0.23 13.36 -32.29
CA LYS A 311 -1.42 13.14 -33.15
C LYS A 311 -1.58 11.66 -33.49
N PHE A 312 -0.50 11.00 -33.90
CA PHE A 312 -0.53 9.57 -34.25
C PHE A 312 -0.99 8.73 -33.05
N PHE A 313 -0.43 8.92 -31.87
CA PHE A 313 -0.85 8.19 -30.67
C PHE A 313 -2.29 8.51 -30.27
N THR A 314 -2.67 9.78 -30.26
CA THR A 314 -4.04 10.20 -29.89
C THR A 314 -5.10 9.57 -30.81
N GLU A 315 -4.91 9.67 -32.12
CA GLU A 315 -5.88 9.14 -33.08
C GLU A 315 -5.98 7.61 -32.97
N ASN A 316 -4.87 6.91 -32.91
CA ASN A 316 -4.88 5.44 -32.87
C ASN A 316 -5.43 4.88 -31.56
N LEU A 317 -4.98 5.38 -30.43
CA LEU A 317 -5.45 4.92 -29.11
C LEU A 317 -6.94 5.23 -28.92
N GLN A 318 -7.40 6.43 -29.31
CA GLN A 318 -8.82 6.79 -29.21
C GLN A 318 -9.70 6.01 -30.20
N ASN A 319 -9.19 5.67 -31.39
CA ASN A 319 -9.97 4.86 -32.35
C ASN A 319 -10.28 3.47 -31.80
N ILE A 320 -9.37 2.89 -31.03
CA ILE A 320 -9.60 1.59 -30.37
C ILE A 320 -10.56 1.74 -29.18
N LEU A 321 -10.43 2.81 -28.39
CA LEU A 321 -11.40 3.13 -27.32
C LEU A 321 -12.83 3.25 -27.86
N LYS A 322 -13.02 3.87 -29.04
CA LYS A 322 -14.33 4.00 -29.70
C LYS A 322 -14.98 2.66 -30.06
N LEU A 323 -14.21 1.57 -30.15
CA LEU A 323 -14.76 0.22 -30.33
C LEU A 323 -15.38 -0.35 -29.06
N GLY A 324 -15.14 0.29 -27.90
CA GLY A 324 -15.69 -0.11 -26.59
C GLY A 324 -14.66 -0.57 -25.57
N LEU A 325 -13.36 -0.39 -25.84
CA LEU A 325 -12.29 -0.63 -24.87
C LEU A 325 -12.41 0.35 -23.69
N ASP A 326 -12.17 -0.13 -22.47
CA ASP A 326 -12.34 0.68 -21.26
C ASP A 326 -11.05 1.39 -20.81
N GLY A 327 -9.88 0.90 -21.20
CA GLY A 327 -8.60 1.49 -20.80
C GLY A 327 -7.37 0.89 -21.47
N TRP A 328 -6.21 1.36 -21.06
CA TRP A 328 -4.92 0.94 -21.61
C TRP A 328 -3.97 0.42 -20.53
N TRP A 329 -3.17 -0.58 -20.89
CA TRP A 329 -1.97 -1.02 -20.17
C TRP A 329 -0.75 -0.54 -20.95
N TYR A 330 -0.12 0.56 -20.48
CA TYR A 330 1.11 1.13 -21.03
C TYR A 330 2.32 0.29 -20.59
N ASP A 331 2.80 -0.56 -21.45
CA ASP A 331 3.86 -1.53 -21.21
C ASP A 331 5.16 -1.20 -21.95
N ARG A 332 6.26 -1.86 -21.57
CA ARG A 332 7.61 -1.65 -22.12
C ARG A 332 8.07 -0.20 -22.13
N ASN A 333 7.58 0.59 -21.22
CA ASN A 333 7.97 1.99 -21.08
C ASN A 333 9.44 2.18 -20.67
N TRP A 334 10.14 1.12 -20.29
CA TRP A 334 11.60 1.12 -20.06
C TRP A 334 12.41 0.94 -21.35
N SER A 335 11.86 0.37 -22.39
CA SER A 335 12.55 0.06 -23.66
C SER A 335 12.10 0.93 -24.82
N TYR A 336 10.82 1.30 -24.84
CA TYR A 336 10.16 2.07 -25.89
C TYR A 336 9.33 3.15 -25.23
N ASN A 337 9.97 4.20 -24.80
CA ASN A 337 9.32 5.25 -24.04
C ASN A 337 9.28 6.56 -24.84
N PHE A 338 8.37 7.41 -24.46
CA PHE A 338 8.44 8.81 -24.82
C PHE A 338 9.64 9.45 -24.13
N ASN A 339 10.60 9.94 -24.87
CA ASN A 339 11.69 10.68 -24.29
C ASN A 339 11.15 11.88 -23.51
N SER A 340 11.37 11.90 -22.20
CA SER A 340 10.98 13.04 -21.39
C SER A 340 11.85 14.24 -21.76
N PRO A 341 11.25 15.38 -22.11
CA PRO A 341 12.01 16.62 -22.35
C PRO A 341 12.42 17.26 -21.04
N TYR A 342 12.07 16.67 -19.89
CA TYR A 342 12.22 17.26 -18.57
C TYR A 342 13.26 16.53 -17.74
N GLN A 343 14.15 17.33 -17.16
CA GLN A 343 15.02 16.86 -16.11
C GLN A 343 14.16 16.56 -14.85
N GLY A 344 14.35 15.42 -14.23
CA GLY A 344 13.59 15.01 -13.03
C GLY A 344 12.26 14.31 -13.28
N ILE A 345 11.77 14.27 -14.52
CA ILE A 345 10.63 13.42 -14.90
C ILE A 345 11.14 12.36 -15.86
N VAL A 346 11.15 11.13 -15.40
CA VAL A 346 11.63 10.01 -16.22
C VAL A 346 10.68 9.73 -17.38
N ALA A 347 11.20 9.17 -18.44
CA ALA A 347 10.47 8.90 -19.66
C ALA A 347 9.22 8.03 -19.45
N SER A 348 9.28 7.06 -18.54
CA SER A 348 8.12 6.22 -18.18
C SER A 348 6.98 7.03 -17.56
N THR A 349 7.29 7.96 -16.66
CA THR A 349 6.28 8.86 -16.06
C THR A 349 5.69 9.79 -17.11
N PHE A 350 6.54 10.36 -17.97
CA PHE A 350 6.06 11.23 -19.04
C PHE A 350 5.11 10.49 -20.00
N GLY A 351 5.40 9.24 -20.34
CA GLY A 351 4.50 8.39 -21.11
C GLY A 351 3.14 8.18 -20.42
N LYS A 352 3.12 8.00 -19.09
CA LYS A 352 1.86 7.93 -18.32
C LYS A 352 1.04 9.22 -18.43
N VAL A 353 1.69 10.39 -18.40
CA VAL A 353 1.02 11.69 -18.62
C VAL A 353 0.34 11.70 -19.98
N VAL A 354 1.05 11.33 -21.04
CA VAL A 354 0.51 11.31 -22.42
C VAL A 354 -0.69 10.35 -22.52
N TYR A 355 -0.56 9.12 -22.03
CA TYR A 355 -1.68 8.15 -22.06
C TYR A 355 -2.87 8.63 -21.25
N ASN A 356 -2.64 9.17 -20.07
CA ASN A 356 -3.70 9.66 -19.20
C ASN A 356 -4.49 10.80 -19.86
N ASP A 357 -3.81 11.72 -20.54
CA ASP A 357 -4.48 12.84 -21.19
C ASP A 357 -5.28 12.40 -22.44
N ILE A 358 -4.73 11.46 -23.22
CA ILE A 358 -5.47 10.83 -24.33
C ILE A 358 -6.73 10.13 -23.81
N LEU A 359 -6.64 9.43 -22.69
CA LEU A 359 -7.77 8.75 -22.05
C LEU A 359 -8.79 9.74 -21.49
N LYS A 360 -8.36 10.81 -20.82
CA LYS A 360 -9.24 11.85 -20.29
C LYS A 360 -10.05 12.52 -21.37
N ASP A 361 -9.44 12.86 -22.49
CA ASP A 361 -10.10 13.47 -23.64
C ASP A 361 -11.25 12.59 -24.17
N TYR A 362 -11.08 11.27 -24.10
CA TYR A 362 -12.07 10.31 -24.55
C TYR A 362 -13.12 9.97 -23.46
N ALA A 363 -12.69 9.82 -22.22
CA ALA A 363 -13.52 9.29 -21.12
C ALA A 363 -14.66 10.25 -20.71
N GLY A 364 -14.51 11.56 -20.92
CA GLY A 364 -15.49 12.57 -20.50
C GLY A 364 -15.59 12.62 -18.97
N ASP A 365 -16.75 12.27 -18.41
CA ASP A 365 -16.97 12.22 -16.95
C ASP A 365 -16.59 10.88 -16.31
N LYS A 366 -16.13 9.88 -17.07
CA LYS A 366 -15.71 8.59 -16.55
C LYS A 366 -14.30 8.65 -15.96
N ARG A 367 -14.04 7.76 -15.02
CA ARG A 367 -12.69 7.56 -14.49
C ARG A 367 -11.76 6.95 -15.53
N VAL A 368 -10.55 7.52 -15.63
CA VAL A 368 -9.51 6.99 -16.52
C VAL A 368 -9.05 5.63 -16.00
N PHE A 369 -8.98 4.64 -16.89
CA PHE A 369 -8.45 3.33 -16.58
C PHE A 369 -7.11 3.13 -17.30
N LEU A 370 -6.03 3.32 -16.57
CA LEU A 370 -4.64 3.18 -17.03
C LEU A 370 -3.88 2.26 -16.07
N MET A 371 -3.16 1.27 -16.60
CA MET A 371 -2.13 0.53 -15.89
C MET A 371 -0.80 0.75 -16.59
N ALA A 372 0.28 0.89 -15.84
CA ALA A 372 1.63 1.07 -16.39
C ALA A 372 2.69 0.49 -15.47
N ASN A 373 3.91 0.28 -15.97
CA ASN A 373 5.03 -0.08 -15.12
C ASN A 373 5.22 0.95 -14.02
N ALA A 374 5.46 0.46 -12.82
CA ALA A 374 5.96 1.31 -11.76
C ALA A 374 7.31 1.92 -12.15
N GLU A 375 7.58 3.11 -11.69
CA GLU A 375 8.79 3.84 -12.05
C GLU A 375 10.02 3.15 -11.48
N TRP A 376 11.11 3.11 -12.28
CA TRP A 376 12.35 2.46 -11.89
C TRP A 376 12.24 0.95 -11.60
N VAL A 377 11.16 0.32 -12.01
CA VAL A 377 10.99 -1.12 -11.92
C VAL A 377 11.45 -1.80 -13.19
N LYS A 378 12.27 -2.82 -13.04
CA LYS A 378 12.59 -3.78 -14.10
C LYS A 378 12.41 -5.18 -13.52
N ASN A 379 11.38 -5.89 -13.98
CA ASN A 379 11.15 -7.29 -13.63
C ASN A 379 11.18 -7.57 -12.12
N GLY A 380 10.40 -6.83 -11.35
CA GLY A 380 10.33 -6.95 -9.90
C GLY A 380 11.51 -6.36 -9.13
N LYS A 381 12.51 -5.79 -9.80
CA LYS A 381 13.58 -5.02 -9.15
C LYS A 381 13.19 -3.54 -9.12
N ILE A 382 12.99 -3.00 -7.94
CA ILE A 382 12.60 -1.60 -7.74
C ILE A 382 13.79 -0.82 -7.20
N ASN A 383 14.07 0.30 -7.83
CA ASN A 383 14.93 1.34 -7.28
C ASN A 383 14.03 2.39 -6.62
N TYR A 384 14.03 2.46 -5.30
CA TYR A 384 13.11 3.27 -4.49
C TYR A 384 13.20 4.78 -4.75
N ARG A 385 12.78 5.22 -5.92
CA ARG A 385 12.75 6.62 -6.31
C ARG A 385 11.48 6.92 -7.11
N PRO A 386 10.29 6.92 -6.47
CA PRO A 386 9.05 7.24 -7.15
C PRO A 386 9.13 8.68 -7.69
N SER A 387 8.60 8.88 -8.88
CA SER A 387 8.42 10.22 -9.41
C SER A 387 7.40 10.97 -8.58
N ILE A 388 7.65 12.26 -8.38
CA ILE A 388 6.81 13.16 -7.61
C ILE A 388 5.38 13.29 -8.13
N ILE A 389 5.12 12.91 -9.37
CA ILE A 389 3.80 13.00 -10.00
C ILE A 389 3.23 11.65 -10.40
N GLY A 390 3.99 10.56 -10.22
CA GLY A 390 3.62 9.23 -10.70
C GLY A 390 2.33 8.69 -10.09
N HIS A 391 2.00 9.08 -8.87
CA HIS A 391 0.80 8.68 -8.16
C HIS A 391 -0.51 9.14 -8.83
N ARG A 392 -0.47 10.19 -9.63
CA ARG A 392 -1.65 10.71 -10.35
C ARG A 392 -2.03 9.87 -11.56
N TYR A 393 -1.17 8.95 -12.00
CA TYR A 393 -1.31 8.29 -13.30
C TYR A 393 -1.43 6.78 -13.15
N GLY A 394 -2.65 6.34 -12.91
CA GLY A 394 -3.05 4.96 -13.06
C GLY A 394 -2.54 3.98 -12.00
N ILE A 395 -2.71 2.71 -12.34
CA ILE A 395 -2.30 1.57 -11.52
C ILE A 395 -0.84 1.25 -11.86
N GLN A 396 0.00 1.13 -10.83
CA GLN A 396 1.41 0.79 -10.96
C GLN A 396 1.58 -0.73 -11.05
N TRP A 397 2.46 -1.20 -11.91
CA TRP A 397 2.74 -2.63 -12.10
C TRP A 397 4.24 -2.91 -11.96
N SER A 398 4.60 -4.01 -11.28
CA SER A 398 6.00 -4.36 -10.94
C SER A 398 6.81 -4.96 -12.11
N GLY A 399 6.21 -5.15 -13.28
CA GLY A 399 6.86 -5.76 -14.45
C GLY A 399 6.77 -7.29 -14.46
N ASP A 400 7.42 -7.90 -15.45
CA ASP A 400 7.47 -9.35 -15.66
C ASP A 400 8.28 -10.02 -14.54
N ILE A 401 7.65 -10.86 -13.75
CA ILE A 401 8.24 -11.51 -12.59
C ILE A 401 8.17 -13.04 -12.67
N THR A 402 8.99 -13.70 -11.88
CA THR A 402 8.97 -15.16 -11.76
C THR A 402 7.97 -15.63 -10.69
N SER A 403 7.82 -16.95 -10.49
CA SER A 403 6.73 -17.52 -9.70
C SER A 403 7.16 -18.09 -8.34
N GLU A 404 8.42 -17.98 -7.99
CA GLU A 404 9.02 -18.61 -6.82
C GLU A 404 8.75 -17.85 -5.51
N ALA A 405 9.01 -18.48 -4.38
CA ALA A 405 8.82 -17.93 -3.04
C ALA A 405 9.60 -16.62 -2.82
N LEU A 406 10.86 -16.57 -3.22
CA LEU A 406 11.68 -15.35 -3.09
C LEU A 406 11.11 -14.20 -3.92
N GLN A 407 10.55 -14.46 -5.09
CA GLN A 407 9.90 -13.43 -5.89
C GLN A 407 8.60 -12.95 -5.22
N LEU A 408 7.82 -13.85 -4.63
CA LEU A 408 6.63 -13.45 -3.87
C LEU A 408 7.01 -12.55 -2.68
N ARG A 409 8.05 -12.90 -1.93
CA ARG A 409 8.58 -12.05 -0.85
C ARG A 409 9.00 -10.68 -1.40
N ARG A 410 9.71 -10.65 -2.53
CA ARG A 410 10.13 -9.41 -3.20
C ARG A 410 8.93 -8.55 -3.62
N GLU A 411 7.88 -9.16 -4.17
CA GLU A 411 6.65 -8.43 -4.53
C GLU A 411 5.94 -7.83 -3.32
N LEU A 412 5.89 -8.57 -2.22
CA LEU A 412 5.37 -8.06 -0.95
C LEU A 412 6.18 -6.84 -0.47
N THR A 413 7.52 -6.98 -0.39
CA THR A 413 8.39 -5.86 0.05
C THR A 413 8.35 -4.68 -0.91
N ASN A 414 8.27 -4.91 -2.21
CA ASN A 414 8.11 -3.88 -3.21
C ASN A 414 6.80 -3.11 -3.04
N MET A 415 5.68 -3.83 -2.88
CA MET A 415 4.37 -3.21 -2.67
C MET A 415 4.39 -2.30 -1.45
N VAL A 416 4.84 -2.81 -0.30
CA VAL A 416 4.87 -2.03 0.95
C VAL A 416 5.80 -0.82 0.83
N SER A 417 7.01 -1.01 0.29
CA SER A 417 7.99 0.07 0.14
C SER A 417 7.53 1.13 -0.86
N MET A 418 6.98 0.74 -2.01
CA MET A 418 6.54 1.69 -3.03
C MET A 418 5.34 2.52 -2.58
N THR A 419 4.38 1.90 -1.91
CA THR A 419 3.21 2.62 -1.38
C THR A 419 3.57 3.52 -0.21
N ALA A 420 4.57 3.12 0.61
CA ALA A 420 5.08 3.94 1.69
C ALA A 420 5.94 5.11 1.16
N ALA A 421 6.85 4.86 0.22
CA ALA A 421 7.76 5.89 -0.30
C ALA A 421 7.08 6.87 -1.26
N GLY A 422 6.02 6.45 -1.96
CA GLY A 422 5.27 7.27 -2.90
C GLY A 422 3.83 7.49 -2.44
N ALA A 423 3.07 8.30 -3.18
CA ALA A 423 1.65 8.53 -2.93
C ALA A 423 0.74 7.60 -3.76
N SER A 424 1.29 6.61 -4.47
CA SER A 424 0.48 5.72 -5.30
C SER A 424 -0.24 4.66 -4.45
N PRO A 425 -1.57 4.65 -4.41
CA PRO A 425 -2.33 3.67 -3.62
C PRO A 425 -2.51 2.33 -4.35
N TYR A 426 -2.25 2.26 -5.67
CA TYR A 426 -2.62 1.13 -6.52
C TYR A 426 -1.39 0.43 -7.07
N MET A 427 -0.94 -0.60 -6.36
CA MET A 427 0.17 -1.46 -6.81
C MET A 427 -0.36 -2.81 -7.26
N SER A 428 0.06 -3.27 -8.44
CA SER A 428 -0.26 -4.55 -9.05
C SER A 428 0.98 -5.39 -9.23
N SER A 429 0.89 -6.69 -8.92
CA SER A 429 1.89 -7.71 -9.27
C SER A 429 1.29 -8.70 -10.26
N ASP A 430 2.12 -9.45 -10.96
CA ASP A 430 1.72 -10.61 -11.76
C ASP A 430 1.46 -11.80 -10.83
N LEU A 431 0.24 -11.91 -10.28
CA LEU A 431 -0.07 -12.95 -9.31
C LEU A 431 0.12 -14.34 -9.90
N GLY A 432 0.97 -15.10 -9.23
CA GLY A 432 1.44 -16.40 -9.69
C GLY A 432 2.73 -16.34 -10.52
N GLY A 433 3.25 -15.16 -10.81
CA GLY A 433 4.43 -14.91 -11.65
C GLY A 433 4.11 -14.93 -13.15
N PHE A 434 4.68 -14.04 -13.92
CA PHE A 434 4.54 -14.00 -15.38
C PHE A 434 5.33 -15.12 -16.04
N MET A 435 6.59 -15.28 -15.65
CA MET A 435 7.56 -16.21 -16.25
C MET A 435 7.79 -17.46 -15.39
N ARG A 436 8.21 -18.56 -16.05
CA ARG A 436 8.85 -19.71 -15.42
C ARG A 436 8.00 -20.48 -14.39
N ALA A 437 6.71 -20.47 -14.53
CA ALA A 437 5.80 -21.20 -13.65
C ALA A 437 5.63 -22.69 -13.99
N THR A 438 6.51 -23.27 -14.78
CA THR A 438 6.37 -24.66 -15.27
C THR A 438 6.29 -25.69 -14.15
N GLN A 439 6.90 -25.39 -13.00
CA GLN A 439 6.96 -26.28 -11.83
C GLN A 439 6.25 -25.68 -10.59
N GLN A 440 5.50 -24.60 -10.75
CA GLN A 440 4.78 -24.02 -9.63
C GLN A 440 3.89 -25.04 -8.93
N SER A 441 4.10 -25.23 -7.63
CA SER A 441 3.31 -26.13 -6.81
C SER A 441 1.90 -25.57 -6.56
N ASN A 442 0.96 -26.46 -6.18
CA ASN A 442 -0.36 -26.02 -5.72
C ASN A 442 -0.26 -25.10 -4.48
N ALA A 443 0.68 -25.38 -3.60
CA ALA A 443 0.91 -24.58 -2.41
C ALA A 443 1.43 -23.19 -2.76
N MET A 444 2.45 -23.09 -3.64
CA MET A 444 2.97 -21.79 -4.06
C MET A 444 1.92 -20.94 -4.80
N TYR A 445 1.11 -21.58 -5.67
CA TYR A 445 -0.02 -20.88 -6.30
C TYR A 445 -1.01 -20.36 -5.26
N THR A 446 -1.30 -21.15 -4.22
CA THR A 446 -2.16 -20.72 -3.11
C THR A 446 -1.59 -19.49 -2.39
N ARG A 447 -0.27 -19.49 -2.07
CA ARG A 447 0.37 -18.34 -1.40
C ARG A 447 0.26 -17.05 -2.23
N TRP A 448 0.49 -17.14 -3.55
CA TRP A 448 0.29 -16.00 -4.45
C TRP A 448 -1.14 -15.45 -4.39
N MET A 449 -2.15 -16.35 -4.36
CA MET A 449 -3.55 -15.92 -4.30
C MET A 449 -3.94 -15.35 -2.93
N GLN A 450 -3.36 -15.88 -1.86
CA GLN A 450 -3.52 -15.35 -0.49
C GLN A 450 -2.97 -13.93 -0.38
N TYR A 451 -1.74 -13.69 -0.85
CA TYR A 451 -1.14 -12.36 -0.94
C TYR A 451 -1.99 -11.41 -1.78
N GLY A 452 -2.36 -11.83 -2.99
CA GLY A 452 -3.12 -11.00 -3.92
C GLY A 452 -4.48 -10.57 -3.38
N ALA A 453 -5.16 -11.43 -2.60
CA ALA A 453 -6.48 -11.12 -2.07
C ALA A 453 -6.50 -9.90 -1.15
N LEU A 454 -5.38 -9.59 -0.50
CA LEU A 454 -5.22 -8.45 0.42
C LEU A 454 -4.27 -7.37 -0.10
N SER A 455 -3.79 -7.50 -1.34
CA SER A 455 -3.04 -6.45 -2.04
C SER A 455 -3.99 -5.41 -2.68
N PRO A 456 -3.53 -4.21 -3.06
CA PRO A 456 -4.40 -3.19 -3.66
C PRO A 456 -5.10 -3.67 -4.93
N ILE A 457 -4.40 -4.37 -5.81
CA ILE A 457 -4.95 -4.88 -7.09
C ILE A 457 -4.72 -6.39 -7.18
N PHE A 458 -5.80 -7.14 -7.44
CA PHE A 458 -5.75 -8.60 -7.62
C PHE A 458 -5.74 -8.94 -9.11
N ARG A 459 -4.56 -9.12 -9.70
CA ARG A 459 -4.42 -9.43 -11.12
C ARG A 459 -3.61 -10.70 -11.34
N ILE A 460 -4.25 -11.78 -11.81
CA ILE A 460 -3.58 -13.01 -12.24
C ILE A 460 -2.98 -12.78 -13.62
N HIS A 461 -1.68 -13.07 -13.78
CA HIS A 461 -0.99 -12.96 -15.08
C HIS A 461 -0.06 -14.12 -15.32
N SER A 462 0.16 -14.46 -16.61
CA SER A 462 1.07 -15.51 -17.03
C SER A 462 1.49 -15.37 -18.48
N SER A 463 2.64 -15.92 -18.84
CA SER A 463 3.10 -16.05 -20.23
C SER A 463 2.75 -17.42 -20.82
N SER A 464 2.71 -17.49 -22.14
CA SER A 464 2.75 -18.75 -22.92
C SER A 464 4.00 -18.89 -23.79
N ASP A 465 4.85 -17.84 -23.86
CA ASP A 465 6.02 -17.81 -24.73
C ASP A 465 7.10 -18.81 -24.33
N TYR A 466 7.21 -19.05 -23.04
CA TYR A 466 8.14 -20.05 -22.53
C TYR A 466 7.42 -21.39 -22.58
N SER A 467 7.84 -22.26 -23.50
CA SER A 467 7.25 -23.59 -23.71
C SER A 467 7.03 -24.30 -22.37
N LYS A 468 5.77 -24.64 -22.03
CA LYS A 468 5.29 -25.29 -20.81
C LYS A 468 4.81 -24.34 -19.70
N GLU A 469 4.73 -23.02 -19.90
CA GLU A 469 4.10 -22.14 -18.94
C GLU A 469 2.63 -22.50 -18.69
N ILE A 470 2.25 -22.49 -17.43
CA ILE A 470 0.89 -22.83 -17.02
C ILE A 470 -0.05 -21.65 -17.17
N ASN A 471 -1.25 -21.93 -17.65
CA ASN A 471 -2.32 -20.95 -17.49
C ASN A 471 -2.75 -20.94 -16.01
N LYS A 472 -2.71 -19.83 -15.36
CA LYS A 472 -3.06 -19.69 -13.94
C LYS A 472 -4.57 -19.47 -13.73
N LEU A 473 -5.39 -20.06 -14.60
CA LEU A 473 -6.85 -20.06 -14.44
C LEU A 473 -7.22 -20.81 -13.16
N PRO A 474 -7.91 -20.20 -12.19
CA PRO A 474 -8.14 -20.79 -10.87
C PRO A 474 -9.01 -22.06 -10.92
N TYR A 475 -9.77 -22.26 -11.97
CA TYR A 475 -10.58 -23.46 -12.22
C TYR A 475 -9.85 -24.52 -13.05
N SER A 476 -8.58 -24.35 -13.37
CA SER A 476 -7.80 -25.30 -14.16
C SER A 476 -7.70 -26.66 -13.46
N SER A 477 -7.86 -27.75 -14.21
CA SER A 477 -7.67 -29.12 -13.72
C SER A 477 -6.24 -29.43 -13.25
N ARG A 478 -5.28 -28.51 -13.51
CA ARG A 478 -3.95 -28.57 -12.95
C ARG A 478 -3.95 -28.45 -11.44
N TYR A 479 -4.87 -27.63 -10.89
CA TYR A 479 -4.98 -27.41 -9.47
C TYR A 479 -5.93 -28.42 -8.82
N THR A 480 -5.54 -28.93 -7.65
CA THR A 480 -6.40 -29.83 -6.88
C THR A 480 -7.71 -29.14 -6.47
N ALA A 481 -8.75 -29.93 -6.21
CA ALA A 481 -10.02 -29.39 -5.71
C ALA A 481 -9.84 -28.57 -4.41
N ALA A 482 -8.93 -29.02 -3.53
CA ALA A 482 -8.60 -28.28 -2.29
C ALA A 482 -8.00 -26.91 -2.63
N THR A 483 -6.99 -26.85 -3.50
CA THR A 483 -6.39 -25.59 -3.97
C THR A 483 -7.44 -24.67 -4.58
N GLN A 484 -8.28 -25.17 -5.49
CA GLN A 484 -9.33 -24.35 -6.11
C GLN A 484 -10.31 -23.80 -5.06
N THR A 485 -10.63 -24.58 -4.02
CA THR A 485 -11.51 -24.15 -2.94
C THR A 485 -10.86 -23.03 -2.12
N ILE A 486 -9.58 -23.18 -1.72
CA ILE A 486 -8.86 -22.16 -0.95
C ILE A 486 -8.77 -20.87 -1.78
N VAL A 487 -8.36 -20.94 -3.03
CA VAL A 487 -8.25 -19.79 -3.93
C VAL A 487 -9.60 -19.08 -4.10
N ARG A 488 -10.68 -19.82 -4.33
CA ARG A 488 -12.03 -19.24 -4.42
C ARG A 488 -12.40 -18.51 -3.14
N ASN A 489 -12.06 -19.07 -2.00
CA ASN A 489 -12.34 -18.50 -0.70
C ASN A 489 -11.63 -17.17 -0.50
N TYR A 490 -10.34 -17.06 -0.88
CA TYR A 490 -9.59 -15.79 -0.78
C TYR A 490 -10.07 -14.76 -1.80
N MET A 491 -10.43 -15.17 -3.02
CA MET A 491 -11.06 -14.27 -3.98
C MET A 491 -12.40 -13.75 -3.44
N ASN A 492 -13.23 -14.61 -2.85
CA ASN A 492 -14.49 -14.19 -2.25
C ASN A 492 -14.26 -13.25 -1.04
N MET A 493 -13.26 -13.52 -0.20
CA MET A 493 -12.89 -12.63 0.91
C MET A 493 -12.55 -11.21 0.42
N ARG A 494 -11.81 -11.10 -0.68
CA ARG A 494 -11.55 -9.80 -1.30
C ARG A 494 -12.84 -9.07 -1.69
N TYR A 495 -13.80 -9.78 -2.28
CA TYR A 495 -15.09 -9.20 -2.66
C TYR A 495 -15.95 -8.84 -1.44
N ASN A 496 -15.88 -9.63 -0.38
CA ASN A 496 -16.52 -9.26 0.88
C ASN A 496 -15.95 -7.94 1.43
N LEU A 497 -14.64 -7.72 1.31
CA LEU A 497 -13.95 -6.51 1.76
C LEU A 497 -13.98 -5.34 0.76
N LEU A 498 -14.78 -5.41 -0.31
CA LEU A 498 -14.88 -4.31 -1.27
C LEU A 498 -15.20 -2.95 -0.62
N PRO A 499 -16.12 -2.84 0.36
CA PRO A 499 -16.37 -1.55 1.01
C PRO A 499 -15.13 -0.99 1.70
N LEU A 500 -14.28 -1.85 2.29
CA LEU A 500 -13.01 -1.43 2.89
C LEU A 500 -12.03 -0.93 1.81
N PHE A 501 -11.75 -1.72 0.77
CA PHE A 501 -10.83 -1.34 -0.30
C PHE A 501 -11.25 -0.04 -0.99
N TYR A 502 -12.54 0.11 -1.22
CA TYR A 502 -13.07 1.28 -1.92
C TYR A 502 -12.99 2.55 -1.05
N THR A 503 -13.33 2.45 0.23
CA THR A 503 -13.16 3.54 1.20
C THR A 503 -11.68 3.94 1.35
N LEU A 504 -10.76 2.95 1.40
CA LEU A 504 -9.32 3.24 1.46
C LEU A 504 -8.79 3.90 0.17
N GLY A 505 -9.40 3.60 -0.97
CA GLY A 505 -9.11 4.32 -2.23
C GLY A 505 -9.55 5.79 -2.17
N HIS A 506 -10.68 6.09 -1.53
CA HIS A 506 -11.13 7.46 -1.26
C HIS A 506 -10.22 8.16 -0.24
N GLU A 507 -9.87 7.49 0.85
CA GLU A 507 -8.95 8.04 1.85
C GLU A 507 -7.58 8.38 1.22
N ALA A 508 -7.08 7.52 0.33
CA ALA A 508 -5.85 7.79 -0.41
C ALA A 508 -5.98 9.02 -1.32
N TYR A 509 -7.14 9.23 -1.93
CA TYR A 509 -7.43 10.45 -2.70
C TYR A 509 -7.42 11.69 -1.79
N GLU A 510 -8.05 11.65 -0.62
CA GLU A 510 -8.14 12.80 0.27
C GLU A 510 -6.82 13.13 1.00
N THR A 511 -6.09 12.11 1.44
CA THR A 511 -4.96 12.26 2.38
C THR A 511 -3.61 11.86 1.81
N GLY A 512 -3.57 11.14 0.68
CA GLY A 512 -2.37 10.50 0.17
C GLY A 512 -1.95 9.25 0.94
N LEU A 513 -2.65 8.82 2.00
CA LEU A 513 -2.34 7.57 2.70
C LEU A 513 -2.59 6.36 1.80
N PRO A 514 -1.65 5.42 1.69
CA PRO A 514 -1.86 4.27 0.83
C PRO A 514 -2.88 3.28 1.39
N ILE A 515 -3.43 2.42 0.54
CA ILE A 515 -4.32 1.33 0.94
C ILE A 515 -3.58 0.34 1.83
N THR A 516 -2.35 -0.03 1.45
CA THR A 516 -1.43 -0.86 2.23
C THR A 516 -0.37 0.03 2.86
N ARG A 517 -0.28 0.03 4.19
CA ARG A 517 0.54 0.97 4.97
C ARG A 517 1.62 0.23 5.72
N ARG A 518 2.85 0.68 5.62
CA ARG A 518 3.92 0.21 6.48
C ARG A 518 3.60 0.61 7.93
N LEU A 519 3.97 -0.21 8.90
CA LEU A 519 3.54 -0.01 10.29
C LEU A 519 4.10 1.28 10.91
N ASP A 520 5.24 1.77 10.43
CA ASP A 520 5.90 3.00 10.90
C ASP A 520 5.12 4.30 10.59
N PHE A 521 4.01 4.23 9.84
CA PHE A 521 3.06 5.33 9.80
C PHE A 521 2.37 5.58 11.15
N TYR A 522 2.32 4.56 12.02
CA TYR A 522 1.57 4.60 13.28
C TYR A 522 2.40 4.23 14.50
N TYR A 523 3.54 3.54 14.33
CA TYR A 523 4.34 2.98 15.40
C TYR A 523 5.81 3.33 15.23
N ASP A 524 6.40 4.00 16.23
CA ASP A 524 7.81 4.41 16.23
C ASP A 524 8.68 3.32 16.89
N THR A 525 8.84 2.19 16.18
CA THR A 525 9.70 1.08 16.60
C THR A 525 10.51 0.57 15.41
N PRO A 526 11.71 0.02 15.62
CA PRO A 526 12.52 -0.51 14.51
C PRO A 526 11.83 -1.61 13.71
N GLU A 527 11.03 -2.44 14.37
CA GLU A 527 10.27 -3.53 13.76
C GLU A 527 9.16 -3.00 12.83
N ALA A 528 8.62 -1.83 13.12
CA ALA A 528 7.57 -1.20 12.31
C ALA A 528 8.05 -0.77 10.91
N ALA A 529 9.35 -0.66 10.69
CA ALA A 529 9.94 -0.36 9.38
C ALA A 529 10.12 -1.61 8.50
N ASP A 530 9.74 -2.80 8.95
CA ASP A 530 9.76 -4.01 8.14
C ASP A 530 8.77 -3.91 6.97
N ASN A 531 9.21 -4.30 5.78
CA ASN A 531 8.41 -4.28 4.56
C ASN A 531 7.75 -5.64 4.26
N THR A 532 7.83 -6.62 5.15
CA THR A 532 7.24 -7.95 4.93
C THR A 532 5.84 -8.10 5.53
N GLU A 533 5.34 -7.07 6.19
CA GLU A 533 3.99 -6.98 6.74
C GLU A 533 3.47 -5.54 6.62
N TYR A 534 2.15 -5.37 6.69
CA TYR A 534 1.53 -4.07 6.49
C TYR A 534 0.16 -4.00 7.15
N LEU A 535 -0.32 -2.78 7.37
CA LEU A 535 -1.71 -2.51 7.68
C LEU A 535 -2.51 -2.32 6.39
N LEU A 536 -3.65 -2.98 6.28
CA LEU A 536 -4.70 -2.67 5.30
C LEU A 536 -5.65 -1.66 5.95
N GLY A 537 -5.51 -0.41 5.55
CA GLY A 537 -6.06 0.72 6.32
C GLY A 537 -5.32 0.88 7.65
N ASP A 538 -6.08 1.02 8.74
CA ASP A 538 -5.60 1.10 10.12
C ASP A 538 -6.06 -0.07 11.00
N SER A 539 -6.89 -0.95 10.45
CA SER A 539 -7.69 -1.91 11.20
C SER A 539 -7.29 -3.38 10.99
N LEU A 540 -6.59 -3.72 9.91
CA LEU A 540 -6.12 -5.08 9.63
C LEU A 540 -4.61 -5.12 9.48
N LEU A 541 -3.92 -5.89 10.33
CA LEU A 541 -2.53 -6.26 10.14
C LEU A 541 -2.46 -7.51 9.27
N VAL A 542 -1.72 -7.43 8.17
CA VAL A 542 -1.56 -8.49 7.19
C VAL A 542 -0.09 -8.88 7.09
N ALA A 543 0.21 -10.14 7.35
CA ALA A 543 1.55 -10.69 7.28
C ALA A 543 1.58 -11.92 6.35
N PRO A 544 1.61 -11.73 5.00
CA PRO A 544 1.50 -12.81 4.06
C PRO A 544 2.62 -13.83 4.19
N LEU A 545 2.30 -15.10 4.01
CA LEU A 545 3.29 -16.16 3.85
C LEU A 545 3.74 -16.22 2.39
N TRP A 546 5.04 -16.23 2.18
CA TRP A 546 5.65 -16.35 0.83
C TRP A 546 6.19 -17.73 0.53
N THR A 547 6.24 -18.64 1.51
CA THR A 547 6.73 -20.00 1.35
C THR A 547 5.62 -21.04 1.56
N ALA A 548 5.86 -22.23 1.01
CA ALA A 548 5.13 -23.44 1.33
C ALA A 548 6.00 -24.36 2.21
N TYR A 549 5.37 -25.34 2.84
CA TYR A 549 6.08 -26.33 3.63
C TYR A 549 7.19 -27.01 2.80
N GLY A 550 8.43 -26.99 3.31
CA GLY A 550 9.61 -27.56 2.63
C GLY A 550 10.32 -26.58 1.69
N GLU A 551 9.92 -25.35 1.65
CA GLU A 551 10.66 -24.22 1.04
C GLU A 551 11.38 -23.41 2.13
N GLY A 552 12.44 -22.69 1.76
CA GLY A 552 13.16 -21.82 2.73
C GLY A 552 12.32 -20.62 3.12
N ASP A 553 12.15 -20.41 4.43
CA ASP A 553 11.31 -19.33 4.94
C ASP A 553 12.05 -17.99 4.88
N ASP A 554 13.34 -17.98 5.25
CA ASP A 554 14.15 -16.77 5.34
C ASP A 554 15.60 -16.99 4.87
N VAL A 555 16.26 -15.86 4.55
CA VAL A 555 17.71 -15.87 4.28
C VAL A 555 18.46 -16.09 5.60
N VAL A 556 19.49 -16.93 5.57
CA VAL A 556 20.32 -17.15 6.75
C VAL A 556 21.02 -15.85 7.14
N PRO A 557 20.74 -15.31 8.35
CA PRO A 557 21.25 -13.99 8.73
C PRO A 557 22.76 -13.99 9.00
N ALA A 558 23.38 -12.84 8.81
CA ALA A 558 24.83 -12.64 9.06
C ALA A 558 25.26 -13.00 10.49
N SER A 559 24.36 -12.88 11.48
CA SER A 559 24.62 -13.25 12.86
C SER A 559 24.93 -14.74 13.07
N TRP A 560 24.52 -15.61 12.15
CA TRP A 560 24.86 -17.04 12.20
C TRP A 560 26.29 -17.33 11.71
N PHE A 561 26.98 -16.35 11.10
CA PHE A 561 28.34 -16.43 10.58
C PHE A 561 29.30 -15.50 11.36
N PRO A 562 29.59 -15.73 12.64
CA PRO A 562 30.33 -14.78 13.48
C PRO A 562 31.76 -14.50 12.99
N GLU A 563 32.37 -15.44 12.23
CA GLU A 563 33.68 -15.27 11.57
C GLU A 563 33.58 -14.82 10.10
N GLY A 564 32.35 -14.63 9.58
CA GLY A 564 32.07 -14.46 8.17
C GLY A 564 32.47 -15.67 7.32
N LEU A 565 32.28 -15.54 6.02
CA LEU A 565 32.62 -16.57 5.04
C LEU A 565 33.71 -16.09 4.09
N THR A 566 34.53 -17.00 3.60
CA THR A 566 35.42 -16.73 2.47
C THR A 566 34.71 -17.16 1.19
N VAL A 567 34.54 -16.24 0.24
CA VAL A 567 34.09 -16.57 -1.11
C VAL A 567 35.24 -16.59 -2.08
N SER A 568 35.29 -17.63 -2.92
CA SER A 568 36.25 -17.79 -4.03
C SER A 568 35.48 -17.83 -5.34
N TYR A 569 35.80 -16.94 -6.28
CA TYR A 569 35.18 -16.83 -7.58
C TYR A 569 36.03 -17.49 -8.68
N TYR A 570 35.37 -18.14 -9.63
CA TYR A 570 36.00 -18.88 -10.72
C TYR A 570 35.31 -18.55 -12.06
N ASN A 571 36.05 -18.28 -13.12
CA ASN A 571 35.54 -18.08 -14.47
C ASN A 571 35.30 -19.45 -15.16
N THR A 572 34.60 -20.34 -14.49
CA THR A 572 34.20 -21.67 -14.98
C THR A 572 33.04 -22.19 -14.14
N THR A 573 32.15 -22.97 -14.75
CA THR A 573 31.08 -23.73 -14.07
C THR A 573 31.46 -25.19 -13.83
N THR A 574 32.69 -25.60 -14.21
CA THR A 574 33.13 -26.98 -14.09
C THR A 574 33.60 -27.30 -12.67
N MET A 575 32.82 -28.15 -11.99
CA MET A 575 33.11 -28.67 -10.67
C MET A 575 33.12 -30.20 -10.67
N SER A 576 34.10 -30.84 -10.06
CA SER A 576 34.15 -32.28 -9.90
C SER A 576 33.02 -32.82 -9.02
N SER A 577 32.75 -34.11 -9.06
CA SER A 577 31.80 -34.77 -8.14
C SER A 577 32.22 -34.64 -6.65
N ALA A 578 33.52 -34.50 -6.41
CA ALA A 578 34.07 -34.25 -5.06
C ALA A 578 33.97 -32.78 -4.62
N GLY A 579 33.36 -31.88 -5.39
CA GLY A 579 33.18 -30.49 -5.04
C GLY A 579 34.41 -29.61 -5.22
N VAL A 580 35.34 -30.02 -6.12
CA VAL A 580 36.54 -29.24 -6.43
C VAL A 580 36.34 -28.53 -7.76
N MET A 581 36.50 -27.19 -7.74
CA MET A 581 36.44 -26.38 -8.95
C MET A 581 37.60 -26.63 -9.88
N SER A 582 37.36 -26.51 -11.17
CA SER A 582 38.42 -26.53 -12.17
C SER A 582 39.18 -25.22 -12.18
N GLY A 583 40.51 -25.27 -12.09
CA GLY A 583 41.37 -24.09 -12.08
C GLY A 583 41.55 -23.40 -10.70
N SER A 584 42.20 -22.26 -10.71
CA SER A 584 42.40 -21.42 -9.52
C SER A 584 41.32 -20.32 -9.44
N PRO A 585 41.01 -19.82 -8.25
CA PRO A 585 40.08 -18.70 -8.11
C PRO A 585 40.69 -17.42 -8.73
N VAL A 586 39.85 -16.64 -9.42
CA VAL A 586 40.24 -15.37 -10.06
C VAL A 586 40.09 -14.19 -9.09
N ALA A 587 39.18 -14.33 -8.09
CA ALA A 587 39.04 -13.38 -7.01
C ALA A 587 38.62 -14.08 -5.72
N THR A 588 38.95 -13.48 -4.59
CA THR A 588 38.50 -13.94 -3.25
C THR A 588 38.09 -12.77 -2.39
N ALA A 589 37.06 -12.94 -1.56
CA ALA A 589 36.59 -11.91 -0.65
C ALA A 589 36.11 -12.50 0.69
N LYS A 590 35.93 -11.64 1.69
CA LYS A 590 35.17 -11.96 2.91
C LYS A 590 33.78 -11.38 2.79
N VAL A 591 32.77 -12.16 3.16
CA VAL A 591 31.35 -11.78 3.16
C VAL A 591 30.73 -12.16 4.50
N SER A 592 29.67 -11.44 4.87
CA SER A 592 28.97 -11.67 6.15
C SER A 592 27.94 -12.77 6.11
N ASN A 593 27.33 -13.01 4.93
CA ASN A 593 26.34 -14.07 4.68
C ASN A 593 26.33 -14.42 3.18
N ILE A 594 25.38 -15.25 2.76
CA ILE A 594 25.17 -15.59 1.34
C ILE A 594 23.78 -15.08 0.97
N ASP A 595 23.72 -13.89 0.41
CA ASP A 595 22.51 -13.26 -0.11
C ASP A 595 22.91 -12.24 -1.18
N PHE A 596 22.96 -12.70 -2.43
CA PHE A 596 23.47 -11.93 -3.56
C PHE A 596 22.48 -11.96 -4.73
N ASP A 597 22.23 -10.84 -5.30
CA ASP A 597 21.55 -10.64 -6.58
C ASP A 597 22.46 -9.77 -7.46
N TRP A 598 23.31 -10.42 -8.23
CA TRP A 598 24.22 -9.73 -9.16
C TRP A 598 23.52 -9.29 -10.45
N GLY A 599 22.36 -9.88 -10.75
CA GLY A 599 21.66 -9.63 -12.01
C GLY A 599 22.52 -9.95 -13.21
N ASP A 600 22.62 -9.01 -14.15
CA ASP A 600 23.45 -9.10 -15.35
C ASP A 600 24.86 -8.50 -15.13
N ASP A 601 25.30 -8.31 -13.87
CA ASP A 601 26.59 -7.72 -13.52
C ASP A 601 27.59 -8.77 -13.01
N ALA A 602 28.88 -8.49 -13.17
CA ALA A 602 29.94 -9.34 -12.64
C ALA A 602 30.00 -9.26 -11.10
N PRO A 603 30.16 -10.41 -10.37
CA PRO A 603 30.17 -10.42 -8.90
C PRO A 603 31.39 -9.73 -8.28
N ALA A 604 32.50 -9.65 -9.01
CA ALA A 604 33.73 -8.99 -8.59
C ALA A 604 34.60 -8.65 -9.80
N SER A 605 35.58 -7.76 -9.60
CA SER A 605 36.54 -7.40 -10.65
C SER A 605 37.32 -8.62 -11.15
N GLY A 606 37.34 -8.84 -12.47
CA GLY A 606 37.98 -9.96 -13.13
C GLY A 606 37.16 -11.25 -13.20
N VAL A 607 35.97 -11.27 -12.60
CA VAL A 607 35.00 -12.37 -12.74
C VAL A 607 34.08 -12.09 -13.92
N ASN A 608 33.80 -13.15 -14.69
CA ASN A 608 32.85 -13.07 -15.80
C ASN A 608 31.43 -12.69 -15.30
N VAL A 609 30.63 -12.11 -16.19
CA VAL A 609 29.19 -11.89 -15.95
C VAL A 609 28.45 -13.23 -16.01
N ASP A 610 28.74 -14.02 -17.05
CA ASP A 610 28.22 -15.37 -17.28
C ASP A 610 29.33 -16.42 -17.14
N ASN A 611 28.95 -17.70 -16.98
CA ASN A 611 29.87 -18.84 -16.89
C ASN A 611 30.91 -18.69 -15.77
N PHE A 612 30.42 -18.30 -14.59
CA PHE A 612 31.23 -18.23 -13.37
C PHE A 612 30.71 -19.12 -12.26
N SER A 613 31.51 -19.30 -11.22
CA SER A 613 31.08 -19.96 -9.98
C SER A 613 31.59 -19.19 -8.77
N ALA A 614 30.83 -19.28 -7.65
CA ALA A 614 31.21 -18.77 -6.35
C ALA A 614 31.20 -19.92 -5.33
N VAL A 615 32.28 -20.10 -4.57
CA VAL A 615 32.38 -21.11 -3.50
C VAL A 615 32.57 -20.38 -2.18
N PHE A 616 31.57 -20.50 -1.29
CA PHE A 616 31.58 -19.92 0.06
C PHE A 616 31.99 -21.00 1.06
N GLU A 617 32.96 -20.70 1.90
CA GLU A 617 33.45 -21.62 2.93
C GLU A 617 33.64 -20.90 4.27
N GLY A 618 33.26 -21.58 5.35
CA GLY A 618 33.36 -21.06 6.70
C GLY A 618 32.62 -21.90 7.72
N LYS A 619 32.35 -21.28 8.87
CA LYS A 619 31.56 -21.91 9.93
C LYS A 619 30.29 -21.10 10.16
N PHE A 620 29.20 -21.78 10.53
CA PHE A 620 27.97 -21.13 10.93
C PHE A 620 27.35 -21.81 12.15
N THR A 621 26.59 -21.03 12.92
CA THR A 621 25.95 -21.50 14.14
C THR A 621 24.48 -21.04 14.10
N PRO A 622 23.52 -21.93 13.80
CA PRO A 622 22.10 -21.60 13.81
C PRO A 622 21.66 -21.12 15.19
N ALA A 623 20.82 -20.08 15.23
CA ALA A 623 20.20 -19.60 16.47
C ALA A 623 19.02 -20.45 16.92
N GLU A 624 18.45 -21.27 16.00
CA GLU A 624 17.32 -22.17 16.25
C GLU A 624 17.51 -23.50 15.52
N ASP A 625 16.75 -24.54 15.94
CA ASP A 625 16.66 -25.78 15.18
C ASP A 625 16.06 -25.48 13.81
N CYS A 626 16.73 -25.91 12.72
CA CYS A 626 16.29 -25.56 11.37
C CYS A 626 16.73 -26.57 10.32
N TYR A 627 16.13 -26.46 9.13
CA TYR A 627 16.63 -27.06 7.90
C TYR A 627 17.26 -25.95 7.05
N ILE A 628 18.23 -26.30 6.19
CA ILE A 628 18.91 -25.33 5.33
C ILE A 628 18.88 -25.73 3.86
N GLY A 629 19.07 -24.72 3.01
CA GLY A 629 19.14 -24.88 1.57
C GLY A 629 19.63 -23.64 0.86
N GLY A 630 19.23 -23.45 -0.37
CA GLY A 630 19.52 -22.24 -1.12
C GLY A 630 18.48 -21.95 -2.18
N VAL A 631 18.36 -20.67 -2.50
CA VAL A 631 17.65 -20.16 -3.68
C VAL A 631 18.69 -19.66 -4.66
N VAL A 632 18.75 -20.22 -5.85
CA VAL A 632 19.82 -19.96 -6.82
C VAL A 632 19.28 -19.86 -8.25
N ASP A 633 19.94 -19.10 -9.04
CA ASP A 633 19.90 -19.02 -10.48
C ASP A 633 21.35 -19.06 -10.97
N ASP A 634 21.87 -20.17 -11.46
CA ASP A 634 21.33 -21.46 -11.92
C ASP A 634 21.41 -22.61 -10.89
N GLY A 635 22.58 -23.00 -10.44
CA GLY A 635 22.77 -24.24 -9.73
C GLY A 635 23.61 -24.15 -8.45
N MET A 636 23.41 -25.13 -7.56
CA MET A 636 24.13 -25.16 -6.29
C MET A 636 24.51 -26.57 -5.83
N ARG A 637 25.49 -26.59 -4.95
CA ARG A 637 25.81 -27.71 -4.06
C ARG A 637 26.05 -27.18 -2.64
N LEU A 638 25.58 -27.93 -1.66
CA LEU A 638 25.71 -27.57 -0.25
C LEU A 638 26.28 -28.74 0.55
N TRP A 639 27.35 -28.48 1.31
CA TRP A 639 27.92 -29.43 2.24
C TRP A 639 27.85 -28.87 3.66
N VAL A 640 27.51 -29.75 4.61
CA VAL A 640 27.53 -29.48 6.04
C VAL A 640 28.43 -30.54 6.66
N ASP A 641 29.45 -30.12 7.40
CA ASP A 641 30.49 -30.98 8.00
C ASP A 641 31.09 -31.99 7.00
N GLY A 642 31.31 -31.52 5.79
CA GLY A 642 31.86 -32.32 4.67
C GLY A 642 30.87 -33.29 4.00
N LYS A 643 29.65 -33.43 4.52
CA LYS A 643 28.57 -34.21 3.89
C LYS A 643 27.83 -33.36 2.85
N LEU A 644 27.73 -33.86 1.63
CA LEU A 644 26.92 -33.23 0.56
C LEU A 644 25.42 -33.42 0.87
N VAL A 645 24.73 -32.33 1.20
CA VAL A 645 23.31 -32.34 1.59
C VAL A 645 22.38 -31.86 0.49
N VAL A 646 22.81 -30.92 -0.38
CA VAL A 646 22.10 -30.52 -1.59
C VAL A 646 23.03 -30.70 -2.79
N ASN A 647 22.57 -31.36 -3.86
CA ASN A 647 23.30 -31.55 -5.09
C ASN A 647 22.43 -31.23 -6.31
N LYS A 648 22.45 -29.98 -6.72
CA LYS A 648 21.66 -29.41 -7.82
C LYS A 648 22.56 -28.52 -8.70
N TRP A 649 23.60 -29.14 -9.29
CA TRP A 649 24.59 -28.44 -10.11
C TRP A 649 24.16 -28.24 -11.57
N THR A 650 23.04 -28.79 -11.99
CA THR A 650 22.51 -28.60 -13.35
C THR A 650 21.34 -27.61 -13.25
N GLY A 651 21.51 -26.51 -13.92
CA GLY A 651 20.73 -25.29 -13.93
C GLY A 651 19.22 -25.35 -13.68
N GLY A 652 18.74 -24.31 -13.05
CA GLY A 652 17.33 -23.99 -12.88
C GLY A 652 17.27 -22.54 -12.47
N TRP A 653 16.34 -21.80 -12.99
CA TRP A 653 16.21 -20.37 -12.78
C TRP A 653 15.50 -20.07 -11.48
N LEU A 654 16.20 -19.43 -10.56
CA LEU A 654 15.68 -18.98 -9.26
C LEU A 654 14.91 -20.09 -8.52
N VAL A 655 15.54 -21.23 -8.33
CA VAL A 655 14.92 -22.41 -7.72
C VAL A 655 15.34 -22.55 -6.26
N SER A 656 14.36 -22.85 -5.38
CA SER A 656 14.62 -23.21 -3.98
C SER A 656 14.93 -24.69 -3.86
N TYR A 657 16.05 -24.99 -3.22
CA TYR A 657 16.50 -26.36 -2.93
C TYR A 657 16.78 -26.50 -1.42
N MET A 658 15.96 -27.28 -0.73
CA MET A 658 16.07 -27.52 0.71
C MET A 658 16.47 -28.96 1.05
N ASP A 659 17.28 -29.11 2.10
CA ASP A 659 17.51 -30.43 2.73
C ASP A 659 16.61 -30.59 3.96
N MET A 660 15.43 -31.15 3.77
CA MET A 660 14.46 -31.43 4.83
C MET A 660 14.78 -32.74 5.60
N SER A 661 15.88 -33.40 5.32
CA SER A 661 16.28 -34.66 5.97
C SER A 661 17.35 -34.47 7.04
N ASN A 662 18.04 -33.34 7.08
CA ASN A 662 19.18 -33.07 7.98
C ASN A 662 18.85 -31.90 8.92
N LEU A 663 18.25 -32.23 10.04
CA LEU A 663 17.91 -31.23 11.06
C LEU A 663 19.18 -30.71 11.74
N LEU A 664 19.44 -29.42 11.64
CA LEU A 664 20.52 -28.72 12.33
C LEU A 664 20.04 -28.24 13.71
N LYS A 665 20.93 -28.28 14.70
CA LYS A 665 20.61 -27.92 16.08
C LYS A 665 21.10 -26.52 16.44
N ALA A 666 20.23 -25.78 17.13
CA ALA A 666 20.55 -24.46 17.67
C ALA A 666 21.86 -24.49 18.50
N GLY A 667 22.67 -23.45 18.37
CA GLY A 667 23.93 -23.29 19.11
C GLY A 667 25.04 -24.26 18.69
N THR A 668 24.81 -25.18 17.75
CA THR A 668 25.84 -26.09 17.25
C THR A 668 26.57 -25.44 16.07
N THR A 669 27.91 -25.42 16.16
CA THR A 669 28.71 -24.87 15.05
C THR A 669 28.99 -25.95 14.00
N TYR A 670 28.63 -25.66 12.74
CA TYR A 670 28.83 -26.51 11.60
C TYR A 670 29.83 -25.92 10.62
N THR A 671 30.57 -26.79 9.89
CA THR A 671 31.39 -26.36 8.75
C THR A 671 30.55 -26.30 7.51
N LEU A 672 30.56 -25.16 6.83
CA LEU A 672 29.81 -24.89 5.61
C LEU A 672 30.74 -24.87 4.41
N LYS A 673 30.30 -25.51 3.32
CA LYS A 673 30.71 -25.23 1.95
C LYS A 673 29.47 -25.09 1.08
N PHE A 674 29.26 -23.92 0.51
CA PHE A 674 28.19 -23.62 -0.43
C PHE A 674 28.82 -23.26 -1.77
N ALA A 675 28.52 -24.01 -2.81
CA ALA A 675 28.97 -23.74 -4.15
C ALA A 675 27.79 -23.37 -5.06
N PHE A 676 27.98 -22.30 -5.78
CA PHE A 676 27.05 -21.72 -6.72
C PHE A 676 27.66 -21.62 -8.11
N HIS A 677 26.87 -21.73 -9.16
CA HIS A 677 27.28 -21.34 -10.51
C HIS A 677 26.19 -20.61 -11.28
N GLU A 678 26.65 -19.71 -12.12
CA GLU A 678 25.88 -19.01 -13.13
C GLU A 678 26.32 -19.50 -14.50
N GLY A 679 25.36 -19.88 -15.37
CA GLY A 679 25.62 -20.26 -16.76
C GLY A 679 25.43 -19.06 -17.69
N SER A 680 24.26 -18.47 -17.70
CA SER A 680 23.95 -17.28 -18.49
C SER A 680 22.67 -16.61 -18.01
N GLY A 681 22.65 -15.29 -17.96
CA GLY A 681 21.49 -14.47 -17.57
C GLY A 681 21.68 -13.80 -16.23
N GLY A 682 20.63 -13.75 -15.45
CA GLY A 682 20.71 -13.10 -14.13
C GLY A 682 21.19 -14.04 -13.03
N ALA A 683 22.21 -13.64 -12.28
CA ALA A 683 22.83 -14.42 -11.21
C ALA A 683 22.26 -14.10 -9.84
N VAL A 684 21.61 -15.07 -9.19
CA VAL A 684 21.08 -14.96 -7.82
C VAL A 684 21.59 -16.11 -6.95
N CYS A 685 22.04 -15.80 -5.74
CA CYS A 685 22.60 -16.77 -4.81
C CYS A 685 22.28 -16.42 -3.38
N SER A 686 21.29 -17.11 -2.78
CA SER A 686 20.92 -16.91 -1.36
C SER A 686 20.93 -18.24 -0.60
N MET A 687 21.53 -18.28 0.58
CA MET A 687 21.37 -19.38 1.54
C MET A 687 20.15 -19.12 2.40
N VAL A 688 19.23 -20.09 2.42
CA VAL A 688 17.97 -19.99 3.14
C VAL A 688 17.81 -21.08 4.19
N TYR A 689 16.97 -20.85 5.18
CA TYR A 689 16.60 -21.86 6.17
C TYR A 689 15.08 -21.98 6.28
N ALA A 690 14.62 -23.10 6.81
CA ALA A 690 13.23 -23.35 7.11
C ALA A 690 13.08 -23.73 8.60
N HIS A 691 12.06 -23.20 9.23
CA HIS A 691 11.71 -23.53 10.62
C HIS A 691 11.27 -24.99 10.76
N VAL A 692 11.51 -25.57 11.93
CA VAL A 692 10.98 -26.89 12.25
C VAL A 692 9.53 -26.79 12.61
N THR A 693 8.67 -27.34 11.76
CA THR A 693 7.22 -27.32 11.88
C THR A 693 6.62 -28.71 11.62
N ASP A 694 5.38 -28.90 12.00
CA ASP A 694 4.61 -30.08 11.61
C ASP A 694 4.46 -30.10 10.07
N LYS A 695 4.35 -31.33 9.52
CA LYS A 695 4.22 -31.51 8.08
C LYS A 695 2.97 -30.78 7.54
N GLY A 696 3.20 -29.90 6.56
CA GLY A 696 2.16 -29.10 5.92
C GLY A 696 1.87 -27.76 6.64
N VAL A 697 2.61 -27.46 7.71
CA VAL A 697 2.53 -26.18 8.42
C VAL A 697 3.73 -25.33 8.06
N THR A 698 3.51 -24.05 7.82
CA THR A 698 4.53 -23.02 7.63
C THR A 698 4.54 -22.10 8.85
N ALA A 699 5.70 -21.72 9.34
CA ALA A 699 5.85 -20.76 10.42
C ALA A 699 6.44 -19.45 9.88
N ARG A 700 6.09 -18.35 10.56
CA ARG A 700 6.65 -17.03 10.28
C ARG A 700 6.67 -16.21 11.56
N ASP A 701 7.71 -15.38 11.71
CA ASP A 701 7.74 -14.35 12.74
C ASP A 701 6.98 -13.12 12.26
N VAL A 702 6.04 -12.63 13.09
CA VAL A 702 5.18 -11.47 12.82
C VAL A 702 5.31 -10.49 13.96
N TYR A 703 5.58 -9.24 13.67
CA TYR A 703 5.55 -8.18 14.67
C TYR A 703 4.10 -7.72 14.89
N ILE A 704 3.60 -7.94 16.10
CA ILE A 704 2.30 -7.41 16.53
C ILE A 704 2.58 -6.07 17.23
N PRO A 705 2.11 -4.95 16.69
CA PRO A 705 2.38 -3.63 17.25
C PRO A 705 1.51 -3.37 18.51
N GLU A 706 1.75 -2.23 19.18
CA GLU A 706 0.97 -1.81 20.34
C GLU A 706 -0.53 -1.78 20.05
N GLY A 707 -1.33 -2.22 21.03
CA GLY A 707 -2.77 -2.44 20.93
C GLY A 707 -3.13 -3.92 21.03
N ASP A 708 -4.42 -4.19 21.08
CA ASP A 708 -4.95 -5.56 21.11
C ASP A 708 -5.33 -6.01 19.71
N TRP A 709 -4.94 -7.24 19.35
CA TRP A 709 -5.16 -7.80 18.01
C TRP A 709 -5.75 -9.19 18.08
N ILE A 710 -6.70 -9.49 17.21
CA ILE A 710 -7.34 -10.81 17.12
C ILE A 710 -6.97 -11.46 15.79
N ASP A 711 -6.36 -12.65 15.83
CA ASP A 711 -6.14 -13.47 14.63
C ASP A 711 -7.50 -13.87 14.03
N LEU A 712 -7.72 -13.50 12.77
CA LEU A 712 -9.00 -13.71 12.09
C LEU A 712 -9.36 -15.18 11.84
N PHE A 713 -8.36 -16.06 11.77
CA PHE A 713 -8.56 -17.48 11.48
C PHE A 713 -8.70 -18.34 12.73
N THR A 714 -7.98 -17.97 13.79
CA THR A 714 -7.95 -18.74 15.03
C THR A 714 -8.79 -18.11 16.14
N GLY A 715 -9.05 -16.80 16.08
CA GLY A 715 -9.68 -16.04 17.15
C GLY A 715 -8.74 -15.73 18.34
N LYS A 716 -7.46 -16.08 18.23
CA LYS A 716 -6.49 -15.85 19.30
C LYS A 716 -6.24 -14.35 19.49
N LEU A 717 -6.32 -13.92 20.76
CA LEU A 717 -6.00 -12.55 21.16
C LEU A 717 -4.49 -12.41 21.40
N TYR A 718 -3.94 -11.30 20.90
CA TYR A 718 -2.60 -10.81 21.17
C TYR A 718 -2.74 -9.43 21.85
N ASP A 719 -2.49 -9.39 23.15
CA ASP A 719 -2.66 -8.24 24.04
C ASP A 719 -1.35 -7.55 24.43
N LYS A 720 -0.26 -7.90 23.76
CA LYS A 720 1.07 -7.32 23.97
C LYS A 720 1.79 -7.15 22.67
N ALA A 721 2.44 -5.99 22.49
CA ALA A 721 3.36 -5.77 21.40
C ALA A 721 4.57 -6.72 21.47
N GLY A 722 5.05 -7.15 20.32
CA GLY A 722 6.24 -8.01 20.19
C GLY A 722 6.20 -8.90 18.96
N THR A 723 7.30 -9.56 18.68
CA THR A 723 7.41 -10.52 17.59
C THR A 723 6.95 -11.89 18.04
N TYR A 724 6.00 -12.46 17.33
CA TYR A 724 5.40 -13.77 17.61
C TYR A 724 5.61 -14.72 16.44
N ARG A 725 6.06 -15.94 16.74
CA ARG A 725 6.03 -17.01 15.74
C ARG A 725 4.62 -17.55 15.60
N VAL A 726 4.05 -17.36 14.39
CA VAL A 726 2.72 -17.84 14.01
C VAL A 726 2.82 -19.03 13.08
N TYR A 727 1.90 -19.97 13.20
CA TYR A 727 1.88 -21.24 12.49
C TYR A 727 0.61 -21.36 11.67
N ASN A 728 0.75 -21.61 10.38
CA ASN A 728 -0.38 -21.66 9.45
C ASN A 728 -0.33 -22.88 8.55
N GLY A 729 -1.45 -23.56 8.40
CA GLY A 729 -1.65 -24.51 7.31
C GLY A 729 -1.71 -23.81 5.95
N ILE A 730 -1.91 -24.57 4.89
CA ILE A 730 -2.03 -24.00 3.54
C ILE A 730 -3.32 -23.19 3.35
N GLU A 731 -4.34 -23.46 4.16
CA GLU A 731 -5.65 -22.83 4.10
C GLU A 731 -5.65 -21.39 4.61
N THR A 732 -4.64 -21.00 5.40
CA THR A 732 -4.60 -19.72 6.09
C THR A 732 -3.30 -18.95 5.84
N SER A 733 -3.37 -17.65 6.04
CA SER A 733 -2.24 -16.73 6.06
C SER A 733 -2.48 -15.72 7.18
N PRO A 734 -1.47 -15.30 7.95
CA PRO A 734 -1.68 -14.46 9.12
C PRO A 734 -2.37 -13.13 8.77
N VAL A 735 -3.53 -12.90 9.39
CA VAL A 735 -4.27 -11.63 9.32
C VAL A 735 -4.90 -11.38 10.68
N PHE A 736 -4.68 -10.18 11.21
CA PHE A 736 -5.16 -9.81 12.54
C PHE A 736 -6.03 -8.56 12.44
N ALA A 737 -7.16 -8.56 13.14
CA ALA A 737 -7.99 -7.37 13.27
C ALA A 737 -7.67 -6.65 14.58
N ARG A 738 -7.63 -5.33 14.53
CA ARG A 738 -7.51 -4.50 15.72
C ARG A 738 -8.76 -4.62 16.58
N VAL A 739 -8.60 -4.81 17.89
CA VAL A 739 -9.72 -4.75 18.82
C VAL A 739 -10.29 -3.33 18.82
N GLY A 740 -11.62 -3.23 18.75
CA GLY A 740 -12.35 -2.00 18.52
C GLY A 740 -12.75 -1.77 17.05
N ALA A 741 -12.05 -2.34 16.09
CA ALA A 741 -12.33 -2.11 14.69
C ALA A 741 -13.77 -2.48 14.26
N VAL A 742 -14.32 -1.66 13.36
CA VAL A 742 -15.59 -1.91 12.66
C VAL A 742 -15.28 -2.10 11.19
N LEU A 743 -15.36 -3.32 10.68
CA LEU A 743 -15.03 -3.63 9.30
C LEU A 743 -16.29 -3.97 8.49
N PRO A 744 -16.61 -3.15 7.48
CA PRO A 744 -17.73 -3.43 6.60
C PRO A 744 -17.40 -4.56 5.63
N ALA A 745 -18.41 -5.37 5.34
CA ALA A 745 -18.34 -6.42 4.33
C ALA A 745 -19.68 -6.56 3.60
N ILE A 746 -19.61 -7.05 2.36
CA ILE A 746 -20.78 -7.33 1.55
C ILE A 746 -20.81 -8.78 1.10
N LYS A 747 -21.95 -9.25 0.59
CA LYS A 747 -22.00 -10.50 -0.17
C LYS A 747 -21.13 -10.40 -1.42
N VAL A 748 -20.59 -11.54 -1.82
CA VAL A 748 -19.85 -11.63 -3.09
C VAL A 748 -20.79 -11.31 -4.23
N VAL A 749 -20.45 -10.26 -4.98
CA VAL A 749 -21.17 -9.83 -6.18
C VAL A 749 -20.16 -9.76 -7.33
N SER A 750 -20.46 -10.42 -8.42
CA SER A 750 -19.66 -10.34 -9.65
C SER A 750 -20.58 -10.38 -10.86
N PRO A 751 -20.60 -9.38 -11.72
CA PRO A 751 -19.72 -8.19 -11.68
C PRO A 751 -20.06 -7.23 -10.54
N MET A 752 -19.04 -6.52 -10.06
CA MET A 752 -19.24 -5.45 -9.06
C MET A 752 -20.05 -4.30 -9.65
N THR A 753 -20.89 -3.69 -8.79
CA THR A 753 -21.58 -2.43 -9.10
C THR A 753 -21.48 -1.50 -7.88
N GLY A 754 -21.43 -0.20 -8.10
CA GLY A 754 -21.35 0.79 -7.02
C GLY A 754 -22.60 0.83 -6.11
N ALA A 755 -23.69 0.17 -6.51
CA ALA A 755 -24.95 0.16 -5.77
C ALA A 755 -25.11 -1.01 -4.78
N ASP A 756 -24.13 -1.89 -4.68
CA ASP A 756 -24.27 -3.16 -3.94
C ASP A 756 -24.10 -3.06 -2.43
N PHE A 757 -24.12 -1.87 -1.86
CA PHE A 757 -24.05 -1.66 -0.40
C PHE A 757 -25.40 -1.57 0.30
N LYS A 758 -26.48 -1.98 -0.35
CA LYS A 758 -27.83 -2.04 0.22
C LYS A 758 -27.92 -3.01 1.42
N ALA A 759 -27.21 -4.13 1.35
CA ALA A 759 -27.04 -5.06 2.46
C ALA A 759 -25.58 -5.04 2.90
N LEU A 760 -25.33 -4.64 4.15
CA LEU A 760 -23.98 -4.43 4.68
C LEU A 760 -23.79 -5.26 5.97
N SER A 761 -22.74 -6.07 6.01
CA SER A 761 -22.27 -6.68 7.23
C SER A 761 -21.25 -5.77 7.92
N LEU A 762 -21.39 -5.54 9.22
CA LEU A 762 -20.44 -4.81 10.05
C LEU A 762 -19.80 -5.78 11.03
N ASN A 763 -18.52 -6.07 10.82
CA ASN A 763 -17.75 -6.93 11.71
C ASN A 763 -17.14 -6.08 12.81
N VAL A 764 -17.65 -6.18 14.03
CA VAL A 764 -17.19 -5.43 15.19
C VAL A 764 -16.31 -6.34 16.04
N PHE A 765 -15.06 -5.97 16.23
CA PHE A 765 -14.10 -6.68 17.07
C PHE A 765 -14.16 -6.11 18.48
N ALA A 766 -15.07 -6.68 19.29
CA ALA A 766 -15.43 -6.12 20.59
C ALA A 766 -14.27 -6.20 21.62
N GLY A 767 -14.23 -5.23 22.55
CA GLY A 767 -13.25 -5.16 23.64
C GLY A 767 -12.50 -3.85 23.71
N GLY A 768 -12.56 -3.02 22.68
CA GLY A 768 -11.98 -1.66 22.59
C GLY A 768 -12.90 -0.73 21.82
N ASP A 769 -12.59 0.55 21.86
CA ASP A 769 -13.32 1.57 21.10
C ASP A 769 -12.74 1.69 19.68
N GLY A 770 -13.59 2.07 18.72
CA GLY A 770 -13.16 2.30 17.36
C GLY A 770 -14.23 2.91 16.47
N SER A 771 -13.84 3.33 15.29
CA SER A 771 -14.75 3.95 14.33
C SER A 771 -14.39 3.56 12.90
N TYR A 772 -15.34 3.74 12.01
CA TYR A 772 -15.16 3.57 10.56
C TYR A 772 -16.12 4.48 9.82
N THR A 773 -15.67 5.13 8.75
CA THR A 773 -16.56 5.88 7.85
C THR A 773 -16.61 5.19 6.49
N LEU A 774 -17.79 4.69 6.13
CA LEU A 774 -18.04 4.08 4.82
C LEU A 774 -18.21 5.16 3.77
N TYR A 775 -17.45 5.07 2.70
CA TYR A 775 -17.57 5.90 1.51
C TYR A 775 -18.34 5.19 0.40
N GLU A 776 -19.19 5.95 -0.29
CA GLU A 776 -20.01 5.47 -1.42
C GLU A 776 -20.15 6.54 -2.48
N ASP A 777 -20.08 6.14 -3.75
CA ASP A 777 -20.43 6.92 -4.94
C ASP A 777 -20.90 5.97 -6.06
N ASP A 778 -20.96 6.43 -7.30
CA ASP A 778 -21.41 5.58 -8.43
C ASP A 778 -20.34 4.55 -8.89
N GLY A 779 -19.12 4.61 -8.38
CA GLY A 779 -18.04 3.69 -8.72
C GLY A 779 -17.37 3.89 -10.08
N GLU A 780 -17.90 4.74 -10.95
CA GLU A 780 -17.52 4.79 -12.36
C GLU A 780 -17.14 6.19 -12.86
N THR A 781 -17.74 7.25 -12.29
CA THR A 781 -17.59 8.62 -12.81
C THR A 781 -16.76 9.53 -11.91
N LEU A 782 -16.39 10.69 -12.42
CA LEU A 782 -15.67 11.76 -11.71
C LEU A 782 -16.59 12.62 -10.84
N ARG A 783 -17.88 12.30 -10.72
CA ARG A 783 -18.86 13.09 -9.96
C ARG A 783 -18.52 13.23 -8.47
N TYR A 784 -17.72 12.28 -7.94
CA TYR A 784 -17.21 12.41 -6.57
C TYR A 784 -16.43 13.72 -6.36
N GLN A 785 -15.71 14.20 -7.38
CA GLN A 785 -14.97 15.47 -7.31
C GLN A 785 -15.90 16.70 -7.18
N SER A 786 -17.18 16.55 -7.49
CA SER A 786 -18.21 17.57 -7.29
C SER A 786 -19.12 17.29 -6.10
N GLY A 787 -18.70 16.44 -5.17
CA GLY A 787 -19.42 16.14 -3.93
C GLY A 787 -20.59 15.16 -4.08
N LYS A 788 -20.70 14.45 -5.23
CA LYS A 788 -21.71 13.39 -5.39
C LYS A 788 -21.23 12.09 -4.71
N VAL A 789 -21.14 12.18 -3.39
CA VAL A 789 -20.67 11.11 -2.50
C VAL A 789 -21.67 10.90 -1.38
N ARG A 790 -21.60 9.76 -0.71
CA ARG A 790 -22.32 9.48 0.54
C ARG A 790 -21.35 8.88 1.54
N GLU A 791 -21.44 9.38 2.77
CA GLU A 791 -20.66 8.85 3.89
C GLU A 791 -21.56 8.41 5.02
N THR A 792 -21.22 7.30 5.67
CA THR A 792 -21.91 6.80 6.85
C THR A 792 -20.86 6.44 7.90
N ALA A 793 -20.88 7.14 9.03
CA ALA A 793 -19.97 6.88 10.14
C ALA A 793 -20.54 5.81 11.07
N PHE A 794 -19.69 4.91 11.54
CA PHE A 794 -19.94 3.89 12.54
C PHE A 794 -18.98 4.11 13.70
N THR A 795 -19.49 4.18 14.92
CA THR A 795 -18.68 4.33 16.13
C THR A 795 -19.01 3.20 17.10
N HIS A 796 -18.01 2.40 17.43
CA HIS A 796 -18.10 1.35 18.43
C HIS A 796 -17.49 1.84 19.75
N THR A 797 -18.22 1.66 20.83
CA THR A 797 -17.76 1.91 22.19
C THR A 797 -17.92 0.66 23.02
N ALA A 798 -16.82 0.18 23.60
CA ALA A 798 -16.83 -1.00 24.48
C ALA A 798 -17.25 -0.61 25.89
N ASN A 799 -17.87 -1.55 26.60
CA ASN A 799 -18.15 -1.42 28.01
C ASN A 799 -17.92 -2.76 28.75
N ALA A 800 -18.00 -2.75 30.06
CA ALA A 800 -17.70 -3.92 30.89
C ALA A 800 -18.54 -5.16 30.56
N THR A 801 -19.75 -5.00 30.05
CA THR A 801 -20.70 -6.09 29.79
C THR A 801 -20.97 -6.35 28.31
N GLY A 802 -20.47 -5.48 27.40
CA GLY A 802 -20.73 -5.63 25.97
C GLY A 802 -20.22 -4.43 25.18
N GLY A 803 -21.08 -3.81 24.39
CA GLY A 803 -20.72 -2.65 23.59
C GLY A 803 -21.92 -1.90 23.01
N MET A 804 -21.61 -0.82 22.35
CA MET A 804 -22.55 0.03 21.63
C MET A 804 -22.00 0.34 20.25
N LEU A 805 -22.82 0.25 19.24
CA LEU A 805 -22.52 0.70 17.88
C LEU A 805 -23.49 1.83 17.52
N GLU A 806 -22.95 3.00 17.29
CA GLU A 806 -23.67 4.13 16.74
C GLU A 806 -23.51 4.12 15.22
N ILE A 807 -24.62 4.23 14.51
CA ILE A 807 -24.69 4.36 13.06
C ILE A 807 -25.21 5.77 12.79
N ALA A 808 -24.36 6.64 12.29
CA ALA A 808 -24.76 8.02 11.97
C ALA A 808 -25.77 8.04 10.80
N ALA A 809 -26.56 9.09 10.73
CA ALA A 809 -27.29 9.39 9.52
C ALA A 809 -26.30 9.59 8.36
N ALA A 810 -26.60 9.02 7.21
CA ALA A 810 -25.76 9.20 6.02
C ALA A 810 -25.74 10.67 5.58
N THR A 811 -24.58 11.15 5.17
CA THR A 811 -24.35 12.52 4.68
C THR A 811 -23.93 12.50 3.22
N GLY A 812 -24.06 13.65 2.53
CA GLY A 812 -23.67 13.82 1.12
C GLY A 812 -24.80 13.66 0.13
N ASP A 813 -24.49 13.91 -1.15
CA ASP A 813 -25.45 14.07 -2.25
C ASP A 813 -25.60 12.87 -3.18
N PHE A 814 -24.90 11.75 -2.91
CA PHE A 814 -25.05 10.53 -3.69
C PHE A 814 -26.37 9.82 -3.33
N THR A 815 -27.20 9.56 -4.34
CA THR A 815 -28.49 8.91 -4.19
C THR A 815 -28.53 7.56 -4.86
N THR A 816 -29.17 6.60 -4.21
CA THR A 816 -29.45 5.25 -4.71
C THR A 816 -30.97 5.03 -4.80
N ASP A 817 -31.37 3.89 -5.35
CA ASP A 817 -32.78 3.46 -5.40
C ASP A 817 -33.33 2.97 -4.02
N TYR A 818 -32.50 2.96 -2.99
CA TYR A 818 -32.88 2.55 -1.63
C TYR A 818 -32.64 3.70 -0.63
N THR A 819 -33.55 3.81 0.34
CA THR A 819 -33.48 4.80 1.45
C THR A 819 -33.27 4.14 2.81
N SER A 820 -33.22 2.82 2.84
CA SER A 820 -32.91 2.00 4.01
C SER A 820 -31.91 0.92 3.63
N ARG A 821 -31.14 0.49 4.62
CA ARG A 821 -30.12 -0.55 4.47
C ARG A 821 -30.40 -1.68 5.45
N THR A 822 -30.20 -2.92 5.01
CA THR A 822 -30.13 -4.07 5.89
C THR A 822 -28.73 -4.18 6.47
N TYR A 823 -28.61 -4.02 7.78
CA TYR A 823 -27.36 -4.23 8.51
C TYR A 823 -27.34 -5.62 9.13
N THR A 824 -26.21 -6.30 9.02
CA THR A 824 -25.90 -7.54 9.72
C THR A 824 -24.66 -7.28 10.58
N VAL A 825 -24.88 -6.92 11.86
CA VAL A 825 -23.78 -6.68 12.80
C VAL A 825 -23.28 -8.00 13.34
N ARG A 826 -22.00 -8.28 13.13
CA ARG A 826 -21.30 -9.47 13.64
C ARG A 826 -20.36 -9.04 14.74
N VAL A 827 -20.68 -9.40 15.96
CA VAL A 827 -19.85 -9.12 17.13
C VAL A 827 -18.87 -10.28 17.32
N HIS A 828 -17.59 -9.99 17.10
CA HIS A 828 -16.46 -10.87 17.36
C HIS A 828 -15.90 -10.56 18.74
N GLY A 829 -15.73 -11.55 19.59
CA GLY A 829 -15.18 -11.31 20.92
C GLY A 829 -15.18 -12.53 21.80
N THR A 830 -14.68 -12.38 23.01
CA THR A 830 -14.56 -13.44 24.01
C THR A 830 -15.79 -13.56 24.90
N LYS A 831 -16.65 -12.53 24.93
CA LYS A 831 -17.85 -12.51 25.78
C LYS A 831 -19.09 -12.89 24.96
N PRO A 832 -20.04 -13.70 25.50
CA PRO A 832 -21.29 -14.01 24.81
C PRO A 832 -22.17 -12.75 24.69
N VAL A 833 -22.95 -12.66 23.62
CA VAL A 833 -23.99 -11.64 23.47
C VAL A 833 -25.32 -12.29 23.80
N ALA A 834 -25.87 -11.96 24.96
CA ALA A 834 -27.13 -12.53 25.44
C ALA A 834 -28.34 -11.64 25.10
N LYS A 835 -28.14 -10.34 24.93
CA LYS A 835 -29.21 -9.38 24.63
C LYS A 835 -28.68 -8.30 23.69
N ALA A 836 -29.55 -7.87 22.76
CA ALA A 836 -29.29 -6.69 21.91
C ALA A 836 -30.52 -5.78 21.84
N VAL A 837 -30.28 -4.47 21.77
CA VAL A 837 -31.32 -3.44 21.73
C VAL A 837 -30.97 -2.43 20.66
N LEU A 838 -31.86 -2.24 19.67
CA LEU A 838 -31.78 -1.23 18.63
C LEU A 838 -32.79 -0.13 18.92
N ASP A 839 -32.35 1.12 19.08
CA ASP A 839 -33.20 2.30 19.31
C ASP A 839 -34.25 2.07 20.42
N GLY A 840 -33.82 1.44 21.52
CA GLY A 840 -34.67 1.10 22.65
C GLY A 840 -35.54 -0.15 22.50
N LYS A 841 -35.47 -0.86 21.36
CA LYS A 841 -36.26 -2.08 21.10
C LYS A 841 -35.34 -3.31 21.08
N THR A 842 -35.73 -4.38 21.78
CA THR A 842 -35.01 -5.65 21.74
C THR A 842 -35.04 -6.25 20.35
N VAL A 843 -33.87 -6.69 19.86
CA VAL A 843 -33.67 -7.37 18.58
C VAL A 843 -33.07 -8.76 18.81
N SER A 844 -33.30 -9.65 17.86
CA SER A 844 -32.82 -11.03 17.94
C SER A 844 -31.30 -11.11 17.81
N VAL A 845 -30.69 -11.97 18.59
CA VAL A 845 -29.26 -12.33 18.52
C VAL A 845 -29.16 -13.81 18.13
N THR A 846 -28.33 -14.11 17.16
CA THR A 846 -28.04 -15.46 16.70
C THR A 846 -26.56 -15.77 16.90
N LYS A 847 -26.21 -16.78 17.65
CA LYS A 847 -24.84 -17.28 17.73
C LYS A 847 -24.51 -18.05 16.45
N ILE A 848 -23.43 -17.66 15.78
CA ILE A 848 -22.99 -18.33 14.57
C ILE A 848 -22.26 -19.63 14.94
N ALA A 849 -22.58 -20.70 14.23
CA ALA A 849 -21.92 -21.99 14.44
C ALA A 849 -20.44 -21.92 14.04
N LYS A 850 -19.57 -22.49 14.88
CA LYS A 850 -18.13 -22.62 14.58
C LYS A 850 -17.91 -23.52 13.37
N ARG A 851 -16.92 -23.23 12.56
CA ARG A 851 -16.51 -24.02 11.40
C ARG A 851 -15.11 -24.58 11.58
N ALA A 852 -14.86 -25.73 10.92
CA ALA A 852 -13.52 -26.32 10.88
C ALA A 852 -12.50 -25.46 10.11
N SER A 853 -12.96 -24.64 9.17
CA SER A 853 -12.14 -23.65 8.45
C SER A 853 -12.96 -22.38 8.27
N ALA A 854 -12.70 -21.39 9.10
CA ALA A 854 -13.38 -20.11 9.02
C ALA A 854 -12.65 -19.22 8.01
N LEU A 855 -13.44 -18.69 7.06
CA LEU A 855 -12.99 -17.55 6.30
C LEU A 855 -13.42 -16.30 7.06
N PRO A 856 -12.51 -15.38 7.30
CA PRO A 856 -12.88 -14.06 7.78
C PRO A 856 -13.91 -13.47 6.82
N PHE A 857 -14.94 -12.82 7.38
CA PHE A 857 -15.99 -12.11 6.62
C PHE A 857 -16.92 -12.99 5.76
N ALA A 858 -16.75 -14.30 5.76
CA ALA A 858 -17.70 -15.21 5.08
C ALA A 858 -19.09 -15.13 5.71
N GLU A 859 -20.10 -15.38 4.90
CA GLU A 859 -21.52 -15.24 5.30
C GLU A 859 -21.96 -16.24 6.38
N THR A 860 -21.22 -17.30 6.61
CA THR A 860 -21.63 -18.39 7.49
C THR A 860 -20.47 -18.95 8.30
N GLY A 861 -20.64 -19.03 9.61
CA GLY A 861 -19.73 -19.66 10.58
C GLY A 861 -18.66 -18.74 11.18
N ALA A 862 -18.11 -19.14 12.31
CA ALA A 862 -17.08 -18.44 13.07
C ALA A 862 -15.75 -19.21 13.06
N ALA A 863 -14.63 -18.52 13.40
CA ALA A 863 -13.35 -19.18 13.63
C ALA A 863 -13.46 -20.24 14.72
N PRO A 864 -12.65 -21.32 14.70
CA PRO A 864 -12.76 -22.43 15.64
C PRO A 864 -12.74 -22.02 17.10
N ASP A 865 -11.92 -21.01 17.44
CA ASP A 865 -11.69 -20.58 18.82
C ASP A 865 -12.41 -19.28 19.19
N SER A 866 -13.22 -18.72 18.29
CA SER A 866 -13.98 -17.49 18.54
C SER A 866 -15.48 -17.74 18.53
N ASP A 867 -16.21 -16.99 19.38
CA ASP A 867 -17.65 -16.88 19.31
C ASP A 867 -18.03 -15.64 18.51
N VAL A 868 -18.96 -15.78 17.55
CA VAL A 868 -19.50 -14.67 16.77
C VAL A 868 -21.01 -14.64 16.92
N TYR A 869 -21.54 -13.46 17.19
CA TYR A 869 -22.97 -13.23 17.36
C TYR A 869 -23.47 -12.28 16.28
N GLU A 870 -24.56 -12.63 15.64
CA GLU A 870 -25.14 -11.89 14.53
C GLU A 870 -26.45 -11.23 14.95
N ILE A 871 -26.60 -9.95 14.58
CA ILE A 871 -27.78 -9.12 14.83
C ILE A 871 -28.16 -8.48 13.50
N THR A 872 -29.32 -8.83 12.95
CA THR A 872 -29.75 -8.30 11.64
C THR A 872 -30.99 -7.42 11.81
N PHE A 873 -30.98 -6.26 11.14
CA PHE A 873 -32.06 -5.27 11.16
C PHE A 873 -32.02 -4.38 9.93
N ASP A 874 -33.18 -3.79 9.61
CA ASP A 874 -33.27 -2.73 8.60
C ASP A 874 -33.26 -1.35 9.30
N ALA A 875 -32.51 -0.41 8.73
CA ALA A 875 -32.40 0.95 9.25
C ALA A 875 -32.43 2.00 8.14
N SER A 876 -33.04 3.16 8.42
CA SER A 876 -33.11 4.30 7.50
C SER A 876 -31.72 4.92 7.35
N LEU A 877 -31.32 5.28 6.13
CA LEU A 877 -30.10 6.04 5.89
C LEU A 877 -30.19 7.50 6.39
N ALA A 878 -31.41 8.05 6.50
CA ALA A 878 -31.63 9.44 6.88
C ALA A 878 -31.64 9.68 8.39
N SER A 879 -31.49 8.64 9.21
CA SER A 879 -31.58 8.71 10.67
C SER A 879 -30.37 8.07 11.31
N ALA A 880 -29.95 8.58 12.44
CA ALA A 880 -28.99 7.90 13.28
C ALA A 880 -29.65 6.74 14.04
N HIS A 881 -28.89 5.66 14.29
CA HIS A 881 -29.34 4.46 15.00
C HIS A 881 -28.31 4.07 16.05
N THR A 882 -28.79 3.50 17.15
CA THR A 882 -27.94 3.00 18.24
C THR A 882 -28.28 1.55 18.54
N LEU A 883 -27.31 0.66 18.29
CA LEU A 883 -27.36 -0.73 18.66
C LEU A 883 -26.51 -0.96 19.91
N THR A 884 -27.11 -1.47 20.99
CA THR A 884 -26.37 -1.89 22.17
C THR A 884 -26.49 -3.39 22.35
N TRP A 885 -25.46 -4.01 22.90
CA TRP A 885 -25.49 -5.43 23.27
C TRP A 885 -24.80 -5.66 24.59
N SER A 886 -25.18 -6.75 25.24
CA SER A 886 -24.59 -7.14 26.52
C SER A 886 -24.49 -8.65 26.65
N SER A 887 -23.48 -9.10 27.39
CA SER A 887 -23.29 -10.49 27.78
C SER A 887 -24.25 -10.94 28.88
N ILE A 888 -24.95 -10.03 29.50
CA ILE A 888 -25.87 -10.29 30.61
C ILE A 888 -27.28 -10.21 30.06
N ASN A 889 -27.98 -11.34 30.12
CA ASN A 889 -29.39 -11.45 29.72
C ASN A 889 -30.34 -10.88 30.79
N THR A 890 -29.83 -10.72 31.98
CA THR A 890 -30.60 -10.38 33.18
C THR A 890 -30.19 -9.04 33.77
N VAL A 891 -31.05 -8.49 34.58
CA VAL A 891 -30.72 -7.31 35.41
C VAL A 891 -29.54 -7.67 36.31
N LEU A 892 -28.54 -6.79 36.38
CA LEU A 892 -27.40 -7.00 37.27
C LEU A 892 -27.89 -7.27 38.69
N GLY A 893 -27.47 -8.38 39.27
CA GLY A 893 -28.00 -8.91 40.54
C GLY A 893 -29.08 -10.01 40.43
N ASP A 894 -29.66 -10.23 39.23
CA ASP A 894 -30.58 -11.32 38.94
C ASP A 894 -29.80 -12.63 38.67
N ALA A 895 -29.37 -13.26 39.73
CA ALA A 895 -28.48 -14.42 39.66
C ALA A 895 -29.25 -15.73 39.27
N ASN A 896 -30.57 -15.73 39.40
CA ASN A 896 -31.40 -16.88 39.04
C ASN A 896 -32.03 -16.77 37.65
N GLY A 897 -31.95 -15.57 37.00
CA GLY A 897 -32.44 -15.35 35.65
C GLY A 897 -33.96 -15.19 35.52
N ASP A 898 -34.67 -14.85 36.62
CA ASP A 898 -36.13 -14.68 36.60
C ASP A 898 -36.59 -13.27 36.19
N GLY A 899 -35.69 -12.34 35.97
CA GLY A 899 -35.95 -10.97 35.55
C GLY A 899 -36.11 -9.97 36.69
N THR A 900 -36.00 -10.41 37.95
CA THR A 900 -36.17 -9.55 39.14
C THR A 900 -35.03 -9.77 40.15
N VAL A 901 -34.47 -8.72 40.68
CA VAL A 901 -33.41 -8.82 41.71
C VAL A 901 -34.06 -8.99 43.08
N THR A 902 -33.92 -10.13 43.69
CA THR A 902 -34.52 -10.51 44.96
C THR A 902 -33.49 -11.14 45.93
N VAL A 903 -33.91 -11.48 47.15
CA VAL A 903 -33.07 -12.24 48.10
C VAL A 903 -32.73 -13.61 47.60
N LEU A 904 -33.55 -14.19 46.69
CA LEU A 904 -33.28 -15.49 46.08
C LEU A 904 -32.01 -15.45 45.18
N ASP A 905 -31.72 -14.31 44.57
CA ASP A 905 -30.53 -14.13 43.74
C ASP A 905 -29.26 -14.12 44.58
N ALA A 906 -29.32 -13.45 45.73
CA ALA A 906 -28.21 -13.48 46.68
C ALA A 906 -27.93 -14.90 47.18
N LEU A 907 -29.01 -15.70 47.39
CA LEU A 907 -28.89 -17.12 47.76
C LEU A 907 -28.30 -17.94 46.61
N HIS A 908 -28.75 -17.70 45.38
CA HIS A 908 -28.23 -18.35 44.18
C HIS A 908 -26.74 -18.07 43.97
N ALA A 909 -26.31 -16.80 44.08
CA ALA A 909 -24.92 -16.41 44.01
C ALA A 909 -24.06 -17.05 45.11
N LEU A 910 -24.58 -17.11 46.33
CA LEU A 910 -23.92 -17.80 47.44
C LEU A 910 -23.75 -19.30 47.19
N CYS A 911 -24.80 -19.97 46.68
CA CYS A 911 -24.74 -21.40 46.32
C CYS A 911 -23.73 -21.62 45.18
N ALA A 912 -23.64 -20.73 44.20
CA ALA A 912 -22.67 -20.79 43.12
C ALA A 912 -21.23 -20.68 43.66
N ILE A 913 -20.96 -19.75 44.57
CA ILE A 913 -19.67 -19.59 45.23
C ILE A 913 -19.28 -20.87 45.96
N LEU A 914 -20.20 -21.40 46.74
CA LEU A 914 -19.97 -22.67 47.51
C LEU A 914 -19.79 -23.87 46.60
N GLY A 915 -20.39 -23.86 45.40
CA GLY A 915 -20.27 -24.90 44.38
C GLY A 915 -19.06 -24.71 43.46
N GLY A 916 -18.26 -23.69 43.65
CA GLY A 916 -17.07 -23.38 42.81
C GLY A 916 -17.41 -22.94 41.39
N THR A 917 -18.60 -22.33 41.21
CA THR A 917 -19.00 -21.77 39.91
C THR A 917 -18.26 -20.47 39.65
N SER A 918 -17.66 -20.30 38.47
CA SER A 918 -16.98 -19.06 38.08
C SER A 918 -17.97 -17.97 37.64
N ALA A 919 -17.54 -16.70 37.69
CA ALA A 919 -18.31 -15.54 37.26
C ALA A 919 -18.76 -15.65 35.80
N ASP A 920 -17.96 -16.25 34.93
CA ASP A 920 -18.31 -16.48 33.51
C ASP A 920 -19.58 -17.32 33.32
N ARG A 921 -19.96 -18.16 34.29
CA ARG A 921 -21.18 -18.96 34.25
C ARG A 921 -22.40 -18.28 34.89
N MET A 922 -22.15 -17.26 35.69
CA MET A 922 -23.21 -16.44 36.34
C MET A 922 -22.81 -14.95 36.31
N PRO A 923 -22.66 -14.35 35.14
CA PRO A 923 -22.18 -12.96 35.04
C PRO A 923 -23.13 -11.94 35.67
N ALA A 924 -24.44 -12.25 35.80
CA ALA A 924 -25.37 -11.37 36.48
C ALA A 924 -25.17 -11.32 38.01
N ALA A 925 -24.44 -12.27 38.58
CA ALA A 925 -24.12 -12.31 40.00
C ALA A 925 -22.83 -11.58 40.36
N ASP A 926 -21.97 -11.32 39.40
CA ASP A 926 -20.75 -10.53 39.52
C ASP A 926 -21.12 -9.02 39.52
N MET A 927 -21.28 -8.47 40.70
CA MET A 927 -21.85 -7.14 40.90
C MET A 927 -20.83 -6.02 40.74
N ASP A 928 -19.56 -6.31 40.94
CA ASP A 928 -18.47 -5.31 40.80
C ASP A 928 -17.68 -5.48 39.51
N GLY A 929 -17.99 -6.54 38.71
CA GLY A 929 -17.42 -6.74 37.39
C GLY A 929 -15.92 -7.18 37.39
N ASP A 930 -15.42 -7.67 38.51
CA ASP A 930 -14.02 -8.08 38.66
C ASP A 930 -13.70 -9.46 38.07
N GLY A 931 -14.71 -10.16 37.55
CA GLY A 931 -14.59 -11.48 36.95
C GLY A 931 -14.57 -12.63 37.95
N THR A 932 -14.78 -12.37 39.25
CA THR A 932 -14.79 -13.37 40.31
C THR A 932 -16.05 -13.28 41.14
N LEU A 933 -16.75 -14.42 41.34
CA LEU A 933 -17.87 -14.48 42.27
C LEU A 933 -17.37 -14.60 43.71
N THR A 934 -17.65 -13.57 44.50
CA THR A 934 -17.23 -13.46 45.90
C THR A 934 -18.41 -13.13 46.82
N LEU A 935 -18.15 -13.19 48.15
CA LEU A 935 -19.14 -12.73 49.11
C LEU A 935 -19.46 -11.24 49.00
N ALA A 936 -18.56 -10.43 48.38
CA ALA A 936 -18.79 -9.01 48.09
C ALA A 936 -19.98 -8.84 47.15
N ASP A 937 -20.10 -9.66 46.11
CA ASP A 937 -21.20 -9.65 45.14
C ASP A 937 -22.55 -10.00 45.81
N VAL A 938 -22.56 -11.04 46.65
CA VAL A 938 -23.77 -11.41 47.43
C VAL A 938 -24.23 -10.23 48.28
N VAL A 939 -23.31 -9.51 48.93
CA VAL A 939 -23.64 -8.32 49.74
C VAL A 939 -24.16 -7.18 48.86
N GLN A 940 -23.60 -7.00 47.65
CA GLN A 940 -24.08 -5.97 46.70
C GLN A 940 -25.48 -6.34 46.15
N ILE A 941 -25.77 -7.59 45.85
CA ILE A 941 -27.13 -8.04 45.47
C ILE A 941 -28.11 -7.73 46.58
N LEU A 942 -27.79 -8.07 47.84
CA LEU A 942 -28.64 -7.76 49.01
C LEU A 942 -28.85 -6.24 49.19
N ARG A 943 -27.86 -5.42 48.90
CA ARG A 943 -27.98 -3.94 48.92
C ARG A 943 -28.91 -3.46 47.81
N ALA A 944 -28.80 -3.99 46.60
CA ALA A 944 -29.68 -3.66 45.49
C ALA A 944 -31.15 -4.00 45.84
N VAL A 945 -31.42 -5.16 46.43
CA VAL A 945 -32.76 -5.52 46.93
C VAL A 945 -33.28 -4.56 48.01
N SER A 946 -32.42 -4.09 48.87
CA SER A 946 -32.80 -3.14 49.96
C SER A 946 -33.10 -1.71 49.51
N LEU A 947 -32.57 -1.32 48.32
CA LEU A 947 -32.83 0.01 47.73
C LEU A 947 -34.13 0.08 46.91
N VAL A 948 -34.73 -1.05 46.55
CA VAL A 948 -36.00 -1.14 45.80
C VAL A 948 -37.22 -1.15 46.74
N ARG A 949 -37.06 -1.09 48.05
CA ARG A 949 -38.09 -0.86 49.05
C ARG A 949 -38.06 0.64 49.41
#